data_a674405d052325eb27bb7ac1e58d2404
#
_entry.id   a674405d052325eb27bb7ac1e58d2404
#
_cell.length_a   1.000
_cell.length_b   1.000
_cell.length_c   1.000
_cell.angle_alpha   90.00
_cell.angle_beta   90.00
_cell.angle_gamma   90.00
#
_symmetry.space_group_name_H-M   'P 1'
#
loop_
_entity.id
_entity.type
_entity.pdbx_description
1 polymer ?
#
loop_
_entity_poly.entity_id
_entity_poly.type
_entity_poly.pdbx_seq_one_letter_code
_entity_poly.pdbx_strand_id
1 'polypeptide(L)'
;MTDLAPKYNPNEVEKGRYQTWLDEDLFKPSGDKKAHPYSIVIPPPNVTGKLHLGHAWDTAIQDTLIRFKRMQGYDTLYLPGMDHAGIATQAKVEAKLRKQGKDRHQMGREAFVKQVWDWKDEYASIIKGQWAKMGLSLDYSRERFTLDKGLSKAVKKVFVQLYKEGLIYRGEYIINWDPALQTALSDIEVIHKDDKGAFYHVKYPFADGSGYVEIATTRPETMFGDTAVAVAPGDERYKDIIGKELVLPLVGRHIPIIEDQHVDPEFGTGLVKITPAHDPNDFQVGNRHNLKRINVMNDDGTMNEECGKYAGMDRFDCREALVKDLKEEGYLIKVEPIVHSVGHSERSGVQVEPRLSKQWFVKMKPLADKVLENQKTDGKVNFVPDRFEGTLDHWMEDVHDWCISRQLWWGHRIPAWYNKKTGETYVGEEAPKDIENWEQDPDVLDTWFSSALWPFSTLGWPDTNSEDFKHYFPTNALVTGYDIIFFWVSRMMFQSLHFTGKRPFNDVVLHGLMRDEQGRKMSKSLGNGVDPMDVVDKYGADALRWFLLNGTAPGQDTRYDPKKLSAAWNFINKIWNASRFVIMNLPADAKPAHMPDVSKFDLSDRWIFDRLNHTVSEVTRLFDEYQFGEAGREAYNFIWNDFCDWYIEISKVALNGDDEELKARKQENLIWILDQILRLMHPIMPFVTEKLWLSMPHEGKSIMVAEYPTTHKEFENKQADSDMAFLIEIIKAVRNIRMEVNAPMSSQIDIMIQLDDEANKHVLDENADYVENFLHPKELTVAAEIEAPKLAKTAVIPGAQIFVPLTELVNVDDELAKMEKEEKRLEDEVQRAEKKLANKGFVDHAPEAVVNKEKEKKADYESQLAGVRERIQDLKESK
;
A
#
# COMPACT_ATOMS: atom_id res chain seq x y z
N MET A 1 -21.92 -21.98 26.81
CA MET A 1 -21.50 -20.59 26.47
C MET A 1 -20.35 -20.17 27.38
N THR A 2 -19.31 -19.55 26.81
CA THR A 2 -18.14 -19.11 27.60
C THR A 2 -18.37 -17.68 28.10
N ASP A 3 -18.11 -17.41 29.37
CA ASP A 3 -18.18 -16.03 29.90
C ASP A 3 -17.08 -15.16 29.29
N LEU A 4 -17.46 -14.09 28.60
CA LEU A 4 -16.54 -13.14 27.93
C LEU A 4 -16.13 -12.04 28.92
N ALA A 5 -14.85 -11.69 28.95
CA ALA A 5 -14.34 -10.59 29.75
C ALA A 5 -15.06 -9.26 29.40
N PRO A 6 -15.22 -8.34 30.38
CA PRO A 6 -15.91 -7.06 30.13
C PRO A 6 -15.26 -6.15 29.08
N LYS A 7 -13.99 -6.40 28.74
CA LYS A 7 -13.23 -5.60 27.80
C LYS A 7 -12.41 -6.52 26.88
N TYR A 8 -12.34 -6.18 25.61
CA TYR A 8 -11.50 -6.88 24.63
C TYR A 8 -10.02 -6.79 25.00
N ASN A 9 -9.34 -7.93 25.02
CA ASN A 9 -7.90 -8.04 25.22
C ASN A 9 -7.29 -8.88 24.09
N PRO A 10 -6.59 -8.28 23.11
CA PRO A 10 -6.02 -9.01 21.99
C PRO A 10 -5.05 -10.11 22.42
N ASN A 11 -4.21 -9.85 23.43
CA ASN A 11 -3.22 -10.82 23.89
C ASN A 11 -3.83 -12.13 24.40
N GLU A 12 -5.04 -12.08 24.96
CA GLU A 12 -5.77 -13.28 25.39
C GLU A 12 -6.50 -13.97 24.24
N VAL A 13 -7.05 -13.17 23.33
CA VAL A 13 -7.82 -13.64 22.17
C VAL A 13 -6.92 -14.35 21.15
N GLU A 14 -5.75 -13.80 20.89
CA GLU A 14 -4.80 -14.28 19.88
C GLU A 14 -3.93 -15.44 20.39
N LYS A 15 -3.75 -15.56 21.70
CA LYS A 15 -2.86 -16.55 22.31
C LYS A 15 -3.23 -17.99 21.93
N GLY A 16 -2.28 -18.67 21.27
CA GLY A 16 -2.41 -20.07 20.85
C GLY A 16 -3.38 -20.32 19.68
N ARG A 17 -4.16 -19.32 19.26
CA ARG A 17 -5.17 -19.48 18.20
C ARG A 17 -4.56 -19.88 16.86
N TYR A 18 -3.48 -19.23 16.47
CA TYR A 18 -2.79 -19.55 15.22
C TYR A 18 -2.30 -20.99 15.16
N GLN A 19 -1.75 -21.48 16.29
CA GLN A 19 -1.29 -22.87 16.38
C GLN A 19 -2.47 -23.85 16.26
N THR A 20 -3.63 -23.55 16.87
CA THR A 20 -4.85 -24.36 16.71
C THR A 20 -5.26 -24.49 15.25
N TRP A 21 -5.26 -23.37 14.49
CA TRP A 21 -5.58 -23.39 13.06
C TRP A 21 -4.60 -24.25 12.24
N LEU A 22 -3.30 -24.22 12.58
CA LEU A 22 -2.29 -25.06 11.94
C LEU A 22 -2.50 -26.56 12.28
N ASP A 23 -2.73 -26.87 13.55
CA ASP A 23 -2.90 -28.26 14.03
C ASP A 23 -4.17 -28.91 13.44
N GLU A 24 -5.17 -28.09 13.12
CA GLU A 24 -6.42 -28.54 12.49
C GLU A 24 -6.38 -28.50 10.95
N ASP A 25 -5.22 -28.18 10.35
CA ASP A 25 -4.99 -28.09 8.89
C ASP A 25 -5.93 -27.11 8.15
N LEU A 26 -6.43 -26.05 8.84
CA LEU A 26 -7.42 -25.13 8.28
C LEU A 26 -6.87 -24.21 7.17
N PHE A 27 -5.56 -24.15 7.01
CA PHE A 27 -4.92 -23.33 5.98
C PHE A 27 -4.71 -24.10 4.66
N LYS A 28 -4.83 -25.42 4.70
CA LYS A 28 -4.68 -26.25 3.51
C LYS A 28 -5.89 -26.09 2.58
N PRO A 29 -5.70 -26.25 1.27
CA PRO A 29 -6.81 -26.42 0.34
C PRO A 29 -7.77 -27.53 0.79
N SER A 30 -9.04 -27.40 0.45
CA SER A 30 -10.08 -28.39 0.77
C SER A 30 -9.82 -29.74 0.12
N GLY A 31 -9.12 -29.73 -1.02
CA GLY A 31 -8.88 -30.89 -1.86
C GLY A 31 -10.11 -31.36 -2.63
N ASP A 32 -11.22 -30.62 -2.55
CA ASP A 32 -12.40 -30.88 -3.38
C ASP A 32 -12.14 -30.43 -4.83
N LYS A 33 -11.82 -31.40 -5.68
CA LYS A 33 -11.57 -31.16 -7.11
C LYS A 33 -12.78 -30.65 -7.88
N LYS A 34 -13.98 -30.60 -7.29
CA LYS A 34 -15.18 -30.02 -7.89
C LYS A 34 -15.32 -28.54 -7.55
N ALA A 35 -14.70 -28.09 -6.46
CA ALA A 35 -14.69 -26.69 -6.09
C ALA A 35 -13.81 -25.88 -7.07
N HIS A 36 -14.20 -24.65 -7.32
CA HIS A 36 -13.39 -23.75 -8.14
C HIS A 36 -12.08 -23.41 -7.41
N PRO A 37 -10.90 -23.50 -8.06
CA PRO A 37 -9.65 -23.12 -7.44
C PRO A 37 -9.56 -21.60 -7.27
N TYR A 38 -9.00 -21.17 -6.14
CA TYR A 38 -8.59 -19.79 -5.94
C TYR A 38 -7.21 -19.76 -5.32
N SER A 39 -6.25 -19.20 -6.01
CA SER A 39 -4.85 -19.24 -5.59
C SER A 39 -4.20 -17.87 -5.59
N ILE A 40 -3.41 -17.61 -4.55
CA ILE A 40 -2.47 -16.49 -4.44
C ILE A 40 -1.11 -17.06 -4.04
N VAL A 41 -0.07 -16.70 -4.78
CA VAL A 41 1.32 -16.92 -4.35
C VAL A 41 1.81 -15.63 -3.69
N ILE A 42 2.28 -15.71 -2.46
CA ILE A 42 2.73 -14.54 -1.71
C ILE A 42 3.86 -13.84 -2.49
N PRO A 43 3.91 -12.50 -2.58
CA PRO A 43 5.14 -11.82 -2.97
C PRO A 43 6.26 -12.22 -2.00
N PRO A 44 7.29 -12.96 -2.47
CA PRO A 44 8.23 -13.57 -1.57
C PRO A 44 9.10 -12.49 -0.90
N PRO A 45 8.99 -12.25 0.41
CA PRO A 45 9.82 -11.26 1.05
C PRO A 45 11.29 -11.65 1.01
N ASN A 46 12.13 -10.63 0.87
CA ASN A 46 13.58 -10.78 0.90
C ASN A 46 14.05 -11.16 2.30
N VAL A 47 14.91 -12.19 2.40
CA VAL A 47 15.50 -12.63 3.69
C VAL A 47 16.58 -11.66 4.22
N THR A 48 16.39 -10.37 4.04
CA THR A 48 17.32 -9.30 4.40
C THR A 48 17.05 -8.66 5.76
N GLY A 49 15.92 -8.99 6.38
CA GLY A 49 15.51 -8.41 7.66
C GLY A 49 14.05 -8.71 8.00
N LYS A 50 13.57 -8.09 9.08
CA LYS A 50 12.17 -8.15 9.49
C LYS A 50 11.25 -7.49 8.47
N LEU A 51 10.00 -7.94 8.43
CA LEU A 51 8.93 -7.32 7.66
C LEU A 51 8.57 -5.94 8.24
N HIS A 52 8.11 -5.04 7.38
CA HIS A 52 7.62 -3.70 7.73
C HIS A 52 6.14 -3.52 7.39
N LEU A 53 5.55 -2.36 7.72
CA LEU A 53 4.12 -2.10 7.50
C LEU A 53 3.65 -2.29 6.06
N GLY A 54 4.49 -2.03 5.05
CA GLY A 54 4.14 -2.30 3.65
C GLY A 54 3.89 -3.78 3.38
N HIS A 55 4.74 -4.69 3.92
CA HIS A 55 4.50 -6.14 3.84
C HIS A 55 3.25 -6.56 4.61
N ALA A 56 3.00 -5.95 5.77
CA ALA A 56 1.79 -6.24 6.54
C ALA A 56 0.52 -5.84 5.77
N TRP A 57 0.57 -4.72 5.03
CA TRP A 57 -0.54 -4.27 4.20
C TRP A 57 -0.79 -5.21 3.03
N ASP A 58 0.27 -5.50 2.27
CA ASP A 58 0.25 -6.44 1.16
C ASP A 58 -0.35 -7.79 1.56
N THR A 59 0.15 -8.39 2.63
CA THR A 59 -0.33 -9.70 3.11
C THR A 59 -1.72 -9.65 3.75
N ALA A 60 -2.13 -8.52 4.34
CA ALA A 60 -3.49 -8.37 4.87
C ALA A 60 -4.54 -8.40 3.76
N ILE A 61 -4.26 -7.77 2.60
CA ILE A 61 -5.13 -7.84 1.42
C ILE A 61 -5.26 -9.29 0.92
N GLN A 62 -4.14 -9.97 0.76
CA GLN A 62 -4.09 -11.35 0.26
C GLN A 62 -4.86 -12.31 1.17
N ASP A 63 -4.59 -12.26 2.48
CA ASP A 63 -5.23 -13.16 3.44
C ASP A 63 -6.74 -12.90 3.55
N THR A 64 -7.16 -11.63 3.43
CA THR A 64 -8.58 -11.28 3.37
C THR A 64 -9.27 -11.92 2.17
N LEU A 65 -8.67 -11.84 0.99
CA LEU A 65 -9.19 -12.50 -0.22
C LEU A 65 -9.27 -14.02 -0.08
N ILE A 66 -8.21 -14.63 0.43
CA ILE A 66 -8.16 -16.08 0.64
C ILE A 66 -9.23 -16.55 1.62
N ARG A 67 -9.40 -15.86 2.76
CA ARG A 67 -10.44 -16.20 3.75
C ARG A 67 -11.84 -15.99 3.18
N PHE A 68 -12.07 -14.90 2.49
CA PHE A 68 -13.34 -14.61 1.82
C PHE A 68 -13.70 -15.71 0.81
N LYS A 69 -12.78 -16.07 -0.09
CA LYS A 69 -13.01 -17.12 -1.10
C LYS A 69 -13.13 -18.51 -0.47
N ARG A 70 -12.39 -18.81 0.60
CA ARG A 70 -12.53 -20.07 1.35
C ARG A 70 -13.95 -20.21 1.92
N MET A 71 -14.47 -19.17 2.54
CA MET A 71 -15.83 -19.16 3.10
C MET A 71 -16.90 -19.20 2.00
N GLN A 72 -16.60 -18.78 0.77
CA GLN A 72 -17.47 -18.95 -0.41
C GLN A 72 -17.38 -20.37 -1.01
N GLY A 73 -16.62 -21.29 -0.41
CA GLY A 73 -16.52 -22.68 -0.88
C GLY A 73 -15.52 -22.93 -1.99
N TYR A 74 -14.62 -21.97 -2.30
CA TYR A 74 -13.52 -22.21 -3.24
C TYR A 74 -12.46 -23.15 -2.63
N ASP A 75 -11.78 -23.93 -3.48
CA ASP A 75 -10.58 -24.65 -3.10
C ASP A 75 -9.38 -23.68 -3.11
N THR A 76 -9.08 -23.12 -1.94
CA THR A 76 -8.14 -21.99 -1.83
C THR A 76 -6.73 -22.45 -1.52
N LEU A 77 -5.75 -21.91 -2.28
CA LEU A 77 -4.32 -22.04 -2.00
C LEU A 77 -3.69 -20.67 -1.73
N TYR A 78 -3.19 -20.46 -0.52
CA TYR A 78 -2.31 -19.33 -0.18
C TYR A 78 -0.89 -19.86 0.03
N LEU A 79 -0.05 -19.76 -1.01
CA LEU A 79 1.28 -20.37 -1.05
C LEU A 79 2.32 -19.43 -0.43
N PRO A 80 2.99 -19.82 0.68
CA PRO A 80 4.08 -19.06 1.29
C PRO A 80 5.41 -19.28 0.58
N GLY A 81 6.29 -18.30 0.70
CA GLY A 81 7.67 -18.44 0.29
C GLY A 81 8.48 -17.17 0.49
N MET A 82 9.79 -17.27 0.20
CA MET A 82 10.76 -16.19 0.41
C MET A 82 11.74 -16.10 -0.74
N ASP A 83 12.26 -14.89 -0.97
CA ASP A 83 13.29 -14.63 -1.97
C ASP A 83 14.68 -14.58 -1.34
N HIS A 84 15.66 -15.17 -2.02
CA HIS A 84 17.07 -15.15 -1.61
C HIS A 84 17.70 -13.77 -1.70
N ALA A 85 17.16 -12.86 -2.54
CA ALA A 85 17.58 -11.46 -2.68
C ALA A 85 19.09 -11.26 -2.81
N GLY A 86 19.66 -11.76 -3.90
CA GLY A 86 21.09 -11.92 -4.13
C GLY A 86 21.99 -10.80 -3.58
N ILE A 87 21.97 -9.60 -4.19
CA ILE A 87 22.81 -8.45 -3.79
C ILE A 87 22.51 -8.04 -2.34
N ALA A 88 21.24 -7.88 -2.00
CA ALA A 88 20.84 -7.32 -0.72
C ALA A 88 21.20 -8.22 0.46
N THR A 89 20.98 -9.54 0.33
CA THR A 89 21.31 -10.51 1.39
C THR A 89 22.82 -10.64 1.53
N GLN A 90 23.55 -10.77 0.42
CA GLN A 90 25.00 -10.84 0.44
C GLN A 90 25.62 -9.62 1.11
N ALA A 91 25.20 -8.40 0.74
CA ALA A 91 25.68 -7.16 1.33
C ALA A 91 25.43 -7.10 2.86
N LYS A 92 24.29 -7.60 3.34
CA LYS A 92 23.99 -7.69 4.79
C LYS A 92 24.94 -8.62 5.53
N VAL A 93 25.19 -9.80 4.96
CA VAL A 93 26.10 -10.79 5.56
C VAL A 93 27.54 -10.28 5.53
N GLU A 94 28.00 -9.68 4.43
CA GLU A 94 29.32 -9.05 4.35
C GLU A 94 29.49 -7.94 5.39
N ALA A 95 28.48 -7.08 5.57
CA ALA A 95 28.51 -6.04 6.59
C ALA A 95 28.60 -6.63 8.02
N LYS A 96 27.90 -7.74 8.30
CA LYS A 96 27.99 -8.48 9.57
C LYS A 96 29.40 -9.05 9.78
N LEU A 97 29.95 -9.67 8.74
CA LEU A 97 31.31 -10.27 8.79
C LEU A 97 32.41 -9.22 8.94
N ARG A 98 32.31 -8.10 8.22
CA ARG A 98 33.26 -6.97 8.36
C ARG A 98 33.34 -6.44 9.80
N LYS A 99 32.20 -6.34 10.50
CA LYS A 99 32.16 -5.97 11.92
C LYS A 99 32.90 -6.99 12.82
N GLN A 100 33.05 -8.23 12.36
CA GLN A 100 33.78 -9.31 13.03
C GLN A 100 35.25 -9.39 12.57
N GLY A 101 35.72 -8.47 11.72
CA GLY A 101 37.07 -8.49 11.15
C GLY A 101 37.31 -9.60 10.10
N LYS A 102 36.22 -10.10 9.48
CA LYS A 102 36.29 -11.18 8.48
C LYS A 102 35.98 -10.62 7.08
N ASP A 103 36.63 -11.14 6.07
CA ASP A 103 36.44 -10.84 4.66
C ASP A 103 36.04 -12.11 3.87
N ARG A 104 35.10 -11.98 2.91
CA ARG A 104 34.60 -13.13 2.12
C ARG A 104 35.73 -13.79 1.31
N HIS A 105 36.62 -12.99 0.72
CA HIS A 105 37.72 -13.52 -0.10
C HIS A 105 38.73 -14.36 0.71
N GLN A 106 38.96 -13.95 1.96
CA GLN A 106 39.79 -14.74 2.87
C GLN A 106 39.10 -16.04 3.34
N MET A 107 37.76 -16.01 3.44
CA MET A 107 36.96 -17.19 3.85
C MET A 107 36.80 -18.22 2.73
N GLY A 108 36.76 -17.78 1.49
CA GLY A 108 36.40 -18.59 0.33
C GLY A 108 34.89 -18.77 0.15
N ARG A 109 34.51 -19.11 -1.09
CA ARG A 109 33.09 -19.13 -1.54
C ARG A 109 32.23 -20.05 -0.68
N GLU A 110 32.64 -21.28 -0.44
CA GLU A 110 31.81 -22.28 0.28
C GLU A 110 31.55 -21.87 1.72
N ALA A 111 32.56 -21.40 2.44
CA ALA A 111 32.43 -20.95 3.82
C ALA A 111 31.56 -19.70 3.92
N PHE A 112 31.70 -18.77 2.98
CA PHE A 112 30.85 -17.57 2.91
C PHE A 112 29.40 -17.92 2.63
N VAL A 113 29.10 -18.72 1.61
CA VAL A 113 27.74 -19.13 1.24
C VAL A 113 27.06 -19.85 2.40
N LYS A 114 27.79 -20.65 3.19
CA LYS A 114 27.26 -21.25 4.42
C LYS A 114 26.80 -20.19 5.42
N GLN A 115 27.56 -19.11 5.62
CA GLN A 115 27.13 -18.00 6.50
C GLN A 115 25.85 -17.31 5.99
N VAL A 116 25.65 -17.26 4.68
CA VAL A 116 24.44 -16.70 4.09
C VAL A 116 23.24 -17.62 4.29
N TRP A 117 23.43 -18.95 4.22
CA TRP A 117 22.37 -19.92 4.57
C TRP A 117 21.97 -19.83 6.05
N ASP A 118 22.94 -19.72 6.97
CA ASP A 118 22.67 -19.53 8.40
C ASP A 118 21.86 -18.24 8.65
N TRP A 119 22.24 -17.15 7.96
CA TRP A 119 21.49 -15.88 7.97
C TRP A 119 20.06 -16.05 7.45
N LYS A 120 19.89 -16.72 6.31
CA LYS A 120 18.57 -17.00 5.71
C LYS A 120 17.69 -17.77 6.69
N ASP A 121 18.19 -18.79 7.36
CA ASP A 121 17.39 -19.60 8.29
C ASP A 121 16.96 -18.79 9.51
N GLU A 122 17.83 -17.92 10.04
CA GLU A 122 17.50 -16.98 11.12
C GLU A 122 16.34 -16.04 10.71
N TYR A 123 16.47 -15.36 9.57
CA TYR A 123 15.46 -14.39 9.15
C TYR A 123 14.19 -15.03 8.62
N ALA A 124 14.25 -16.20 8.02
CA ALA A 124 13.06 -16.97 7.64
C ALA A 124 12.20 -17.32 8.86
N SER A 125 12.84 -17.73 9.98
CA SER A 125 12.12 -17.98 11.22
C SER A 125 11.43 -16.74 11.77
N ILE A 126 12.10 -15.58 11.74
CA ILE A 126 11.54 -14.30 12.18
C ILE A 126 10.33 -13.92 11.32
N ILE A 127 10.45 -14.01 9.99
CA ILE A 127 9.37 -13.68 9.03
C ILE A 127 8.15 -14.57 9.27
N LYS A 128 8.35 -15.89 9.45
CA LYS A 128 7.24 -16.81 9.77
C LYS A 128 6.57 -16.46 11.10
N GLY A 129 7.34 -16.04 12.11
CA GLY A 129 6.80 -15.55 13.36
C GLY A 129 5.94 -14.28 13.19
N GLN A 130 6.35 -13.37 12.30
CA GLN A 130 5.57 -12.18 11.97
C GLN A 130 4.28 -12.53 11.21
N TRP A 131 4.33 -13.45 10.25
CA TRP A 131 3.14 -13.95 9.55
C TRP A 131 2.15 -14.62 10.51
N ALA A 132 2.65 -15.43 11.45
CA ALA A 132 1.83 -16.08 12.46
C ALA A 132 1.12 -15.06 13.38
N LYS A 133 1.86 -14.02 13.82
CA LYS A 133 1.27 -12.93 14.62
C LYS A 133 0.21 -12.13 13.83
N MET A 134 0.39 -11.95 12.53
CA MET A 134 -0.59 -11.31 11.64
C MET A 134 -1.80 -12.21 11.33
N GLY A 135 -1.74 -13.50 11.67
CA GLY A 135 -2.81 -14.45 11.44
C GLY A 135 -2.96 -14.91 9.99
N LEU A 136 -1.89 -14.89 9.19
CA LEU A 136 -1.97 -15.24 7.77
C LEU A 136 -2.24 -16.74 7.55
N SER A 137 -3.25 -17.07 6.76
CA SER A 137 -3.68 -18.45 6.51
C SER A 137 -2.87 -19.16 5.41
N LEU A 138 -1.54 -19.19 5.59
CA LEU A 138 -0.55 -19.73 4.66
C LEU A 138 -0.45 -21.26 4.74
N ASP A 139 -0.46 -21.94 3.61
CA ASP A 139 -0.22 -23.39 3.53
C ASP A 139 1.29 -23.72 3.54
N TYR A 140 1.86 -23.88 4.73
CA TYR A 140 3.29 -24.19 4.90
C TYR A 140 3.72 -25.56 4.36
N SER A 141 2.79 -26.46 4.04
CA SER A 141 3.12 -27.72 3.39
C SER A 141 3.66 -27.53 1.95
N ARG A 142 3.38 -26.34 1.39
CA ARG A 142 3.80 -25.91 0.05
C ARG A 142 4.79 -24.74 0.09
N GLU A 143 5.43 -24.49 1.23
CA GLU A 143 6.40 -23.41 1.35
C GLU A 143 7.54 -23.52 0.36
N ARG A 144 7.89 -22.43 -0.30
CA ARG A 144 8.95 -22.37 -1.30
C ARG A 144 10.03 -21.33 -0.94
N PHE A 145 11.20 -21.57 -1.51
CA PHE A 145 12.33 -20.64 -1.45
C PHE A 145 12.98 -20.55 -2.83
N THR A 146 13.29 -19.35 -3.30
CA THR A 146 13.80 -19.17 -4.67
C THR A 146 15.07 -19.97 -5.00
N LEU A 147 15.88 -20.38 -4.00
CA LEU A 147 17.02 -21.27 -4.18
C LEU A 147 16.72 -22.76 -3.85
N ASP A 148 15.47 -23.14 -3.62
CA ASP A 148 15.16 -24.57 -3.44
C ASP A 148 15.45 -25.40 -4.69
N LYS A 149 15.51 -26.71 -4.54
CA LYS A 149 15.89 -27.62 -5.64
C LYS A 149 14.93 -27.53 -6.83
N GLY A 150 13.61 -27.38 -6.59
CA GLY A 150 12.59 -27.31 -7.63
C GLY A 150 12.70 -26.03 -8.44
N LEU A 151 12.79 -24.90 -7.75
CA LEU A 151 12.94 -23.59 -8.40
C LEU A 151 14.30 -23.46 -9.09
N SER A 152 15.38 -23.98 -8.50
CA SER A 152 16.70 -24.01 -9.14
C SER A 152 16.69 -24.82 -10.45
N LYS A 153 15.93 -25.91 -10.53
CA LYS A 153 15.73 -26.67 -11.77
C LYS A 153 14.98 -25.83 -12.82
N ALA A 154 13.93 -25.13 -12.41
CA ALA A 154 13.20 -24.23 -13.29
C ALA A 154 14.09 -23.12 -13.87
N VAL A 155 14.88 -22.46 -13.01
CA VAL A 155 15.84 -21.42 -13.41
C VAL A 155 16.85 -21.92 -14.45
N LYS A 156 17.46 -23.09 -14.21
CA LYS A 156 18.41 -23.67 -15.16
C LYS A 156 17.74 -23.97 -16.51
N LYS A 157 16.54 -24.56 -16.49
CA LYS A 157 15.78 -24.84 -17.71
C LYS A 157 15.48 -23.58 -18.50
N VAL A 158 15.01 -22.51 -17.83
CA VAL A 158 14.72 -21.22 -18.45
C VAL A 158 15.97 -20.63 -19.12
N PHE A 159 17.09 -20.58 -18.39
CA PHE A 159 18.34 -20.05 -18.93
C PHE A 159 18.81 -20.80 -20.17
N VAL A 160 18.87 -22.13 -20.08
CA VAL A 160 19.33 -22.99 -21.17
C VAL A 160 18.42 -22.90 -22.40
N GLN A 161 17.10 -22.82 -22.18
CA GLN A 161 16.14 -22.73 -23.29
C GLN A 161 16.27 -21.37 -23.99
N LEU A 162 16.27 -20.25 -23.25
CA LEU A 162 16.44 -18.90 -23.81
C LEU A 162 17.79 -18.77 -24.55
N TYR A 163 18.85 -19.40 -24.04
CA TYR A 163 20.15 -19.44 -24.73
C TYR A 163 20.07 -20.17 -26.05
N LYS A 164 19.44 -21.36 -26.09
CA LYS A 164 19.24 -22.14 -27.32
C LYS A 164 18.39 -21.43 -28.37
N GLU A 165 17.45 -20.61 -27.92
CA GLU A 165 16.59 -19.75 -28.76
C GLU A 165 17.31 -18.48 -29.21
N GLY A 166 18.54 -18.22 -28.76
CA GLY A 166 19.33 -17.03 -29.08
C GLY A 166 18.80 -15.75 -28.40
N LEU A 167 17.95 -15.91 -27.38
CA LEU A 167 17.42 -14.81 -26.55
C LEU A 167 18.35 -14.48 -25.38
N ILE A 168 19.18 -15.40 -24.91
CA ILE A 168 20.29 -15.11 -24.00
C ILE A 168 21.60 -15.14 -24.77
N TYR A 169 22.43 -14.14 -24.53
CA TYR A 169 23.75 -14.00 -25.14
C TYR A 169 24.73 -13.40 -24.16
N ARG A 170 26.05 -13.59 -24.43
CA ARG A 170 27.12 -12.95 -23.68
C ARG A 170 27.74 -11.86 -24.56
N GLY A 171 27.76 -10.62 -24.06
CA GLY A 171 28.28 -9.48 -24.81
C GLY A 171 29.01 -8.50 -23.92
N GLU A 172 29.74 -7.59 -24.57
CA GLU A 172 30.46 -6.50 -23.91
C GLU A 172 29.69 -5.20 -24.14
N TYR A 173 29.18 -4.62 -23.06
CA TYR A 173 28.39 -3.40 -23.05
C TYR A 173 28.75 -2.48 -21.87
N ILE A 174 28.35 -1.23 -21.96
CA ILE A 174 28.34 -0.35 -20.79
C ILE A 174 27.21 -0.77 -19.87
N ILE A 175 27.55 -1.02 -18.61
CA ILE A 175 26.62 -1.39 -17.56
C ILE A 175 26.77 -0.43 -16.39
N ASN A 176 25.76 -0.34 -15.55
CA ASN A 176 25.84 0.32 -14.26
C ASN A 176 26.63 -0.58 -13.30
N TRP A 177 27.70 -0.06 -12.74
CA TRP A 177 28.61 -0.80 -11.85
C TRP A 177 28.60 -0.18 -10.45
N ASP A 178 28.41 -0.99 -9.42
CA ASP A 178 28.61 -0.60 -8.03
C ASP A 178 30.04 -0.92 -7.59
N PRO A 179 30.93 0.08 -7.44
CA PRO A 179 32.32 -0.17 -7.09
C PRO A 179 32.51 -0.62 -5.63
N ALA A 180 31.57 -0.32 -4.74
CA ALA A 180 31.63 -0.77 -3.35
C ALA A 180 31.24 -2.23 -3.17
N LEU A 181 30.26 -2.70 -3.95
CA LEU A 181 29.80 -4.09 -3.96
C LEU A 181 30.49 -4.92 -5.05
N GLN A 182 31.19 -4.27 -5.99
CA GLN A 182 31.91 -4.86 -7.13
C GLN A 182 30.99 -5.79 -7.96
N THR A 183 29.84 -5.26 -8.35
CA THR A 183 28.86 -5.99 -9.17
C THR A 183 28.08 -5.08 -10.08
N ALA A 184 27.56 -5.64 -11.19
CA ALA A 184 26.62 -4.99 -12.08
C ALA A 184 25.27 -4.74 -11.37
N LEU A 185 24.66 -3.62 -11.72
CA LEU A 185 23.31 -3.22 -11.30
C LEU A 185 22.38 -3.16 -12.52
N SER A 186 21.11 -3.42 -12.31
CA SER A 186 20.07 -3.05 -13.27
C SER A 186 19.83 -1.53 -13.25
N ASP A 187 19.39 -0.92 -14.34
CA ASP A 187 19.11 0.53 -14.45
C ASP A 187 18.16 1.01 -13.34
N ILE A 188 17.22 0.17 -12.95
CA ILE A 188 16.22 0.41 -11.92
C ILE A 188 16.74 0.32 -10.48
N GLU A 189 17.96 -0.20 -10.27
CA GLU A 189 18.66 -0.18 -8.98
C GLU A 189 19.53 1.08 -8.81
N VAL A 190 19.44 2.00 -9.78
CA VAL A 190 20.15 3.28 -9.78
C VAL A 190 19.17 4.41 -9.40
N ILE A 191 19.43 5.05 -8.27
CA ILE A 191 18.66 6.20 -7.78
C ILE A 191 19.38 7.48 -8.17
N HIS A 192 18.71 8.33 -8.93
CA HIS A 192 19.26 9.64 -9.29
C HIS A 192 19.07 10.65 -8.17
N LYS A 193 20.15 11.34 -7.81
CA LYS A 193 20.18 12.40 -6.80
C LYS A 193 20.87 13.64 -7.36
N ASP A 194 20.44 14.80 -6.88
CA ASP A 194 21.09 16.06 -7.21
C ASP A 194 22.36 16.22 -6.36
N ASP A 195 23.51 16.06 -7.01
CA ASP A 195 24.82 16.23 -6.39
C ASP A 195 25.47 17.53 -6.82
N LYS A 196 26.30 18.10 -5.93
CA LYS A 196 27.17 19.23 -6.25
C LYS A 196 28.36 18.72 -7.03
N GLY A 197 28.55 19.25 -8.22
CA GLY A 197 29.65 18.94 -9.12
C GLY A 197 30.24 20.20 -9.78
N ALA A 198 31.00 20.02 -10.82
CA ALA A 198 31.50 21.13 -11.63
C ALA A 198 31.70 20.69 -13.08
N PHE A 199 31.59 21.63 -14.00
CA PHE A 199 32.17 21.50 -15.32
C PHE A 199 33.62 21.94 -15.25
N TYR A 200 34.51 21.05 -15.69
CA TYR A 200 35.94 21.31 -15.87
C TYR A 200 36.20 21.61 -17.34
N HIS A 201 36.61 22.82 -17.63
CA HIS A 201 36.93 23.28 -18.98
C HIS A 201 38.41 23.08 -19.27
N VAL A 202 38.71 22.19 -20.20
CA VAL A 202 40.06 21.73 -20.48
C VAL A 202 40.44 22.00 -21.96
N LYS A 203 41.67 22.46 -22.21
CA LYS A 203 42.20 22.63 -23.54
C LYS A 203 42.67 21.29 -24.07
N TYR A 204 42.22 20.90 -25.27
CA TYR A 204 42.74 19.76 -26.01
C TYR A 204 43.51 20.36 -27.21
N PRO A 205 44.86 20.39 -27.20
CA PRO A 205 45.67 20.97 -28.25
C PRO A 205 45.54 20.21 -29.57
N PHE A 206 45.62 20.92 -30.68
CA PHE A 206 45.78 20.29 -31.99
C PHE A 206 47.16 19.68 -32.12
N ALA A 207 47.27 18.54 -32.78
CA ALA A 207 48.54 17.83 -33.00
C ALA A 207 49.53 18.62 -33.85
N ASP A 208 49.02 19.51 -34.71
CA ASP A 208 49.80 20.41 -35.57
C ASP A 208 50.29 21.68 -34.83
N GLY A 209 49.92 21.87 -33.58
CA GLY A 209 50.29 23.04 -32.80
C GLY A 209 49.50 24.31 -33.13
N SER A 210 48.46 24.25 -33.96
CA SER A 210 47.69 25.42 -34.46
C SER A 210 46.74 26.04 -33.41
N GLY A 211 46.67 25.48 -32.19
CA GLY A 211 45.79 25.95 -31.12
C GLY A 211 45.21 24.80 -30.32
N TYR A 212 43.99 24.99 -29.84
CA TYR A 212 43.28 23.96 -29.03
C TYR A 212 41.77 24.07 -29.23
N VAL A 213 41.05 23.02 -28.85
CA VAL A 213 39.61 23.06 -28.63
C VAL A 213 39.34 23.04 -27.13
N GLU A 214 38.21 23.64 -26.71
CA GLU A 214 37.76 23.65 -25.32
C GLU A 214 36.74 22.53 -25.10
N ILE A 215 37.04 21.64 -24.19
CA ILE A 215 36.15 20.54 -23.75
C ILE A 215 35.64 20.81 -22.32
N ALA A 216 34.34 20.73 -22.11
CA ALA A 216 33.74 20.82 -20.78
C ALA A 216 33.27 19.43 -20.35
N THR A 217 33.73 18.98 -19.20
CA THR A 217 33.36 17.66 -18.65
C THR A 217 33.07 17.73 -17.15
N THR A 218 32.12 16.91 -16.68
CA THR A 218 31.86 16.71 -15.23
C THR A 218 32.75 15.62 -14.65
N ARG A 219 33.40 14.81 -15.50
CA ARG A 219 34.16 13.62 -15.12
C ARG A 219 35.57 13.63 -15.72
N PRO A 220 36.46 14.59 -15.32
CA PRO A 220 37.80 14.69 -15.89
C PRO A 220 38.64 13.43 -15.71
N GLU A 221 38.41 12.64 -14.64
CA GLU A 221 39.14 11.37 -14.38
C GLU A 221 38.95 10.31 -15.49
N THR A 222 37.87 10.43 -16.30
CA THR A 222 37.66 9.49 -17.42
C THR A 222 38.41 9.88 -18.70
N MET A 223 39.05 11.05 -18.75
CA MET A 223 39.75 11.53 -19.95
C MET A 223 40.85 10.59 -20.42
N PHE A 224 41.45 9.81 -19.54
CA PHE A 224 42.44 8.77 -19.91
C PHE A 224 41.88 7.75 -20.91
N GLY A 225 40.54 7.60 -20.98
CA GLY A 225 39.84 6.71 -21.91
C GLY A 225 39.28 7.39 -23.16
N ASP A 226 39.53 8.69 -23.35
CA ASP A 226 39.04 9.40 -24.53
C ASP A 226 39.67 8.88 -25.81
N THR A 227 38.87 8.67 -26.85
CA THR A 227 39.27 8.13 -28.12
C THR A 227 38.86 8.98 -29.31
N ALA A 228 38.01 9.99 -29.07
CA ALA A 228 37.68 11.03 -30.05
C ALA A 228 37.10 12.27 -29.35
N VAL A 229 36.96 13.36 -30.09
CA VAL A 229 36.08 14.50 -29.78
C VAL A 229 35.06 14.59 -30.90
N ALA A 230 33.77 14.72 -30.57
CA ALA A 230 32.70 14.81 -31.53
C ALA A 230 32.15 16.25 -31.63
N VAL A 231 31.65 16.60 -32.81
CA VAL A 231 30.91 17.83 -33.14
C VAL A 231 29.60 17.49 -33.83
N ALA A 232 28.62 18.37 -33.76
CA ALA A 232 27.34 18.15 -34.44
C ALA A 232 27.53 18.22 -35.99
N PRO A 233 26.86 17.38 -36.76
CA PRO A 233 26.91 17.44 -38.22
C PRO A 233 26.41 18.79 -38.72
N GLY A 234 27.24 19.43 -39.57
CA GLY A 234 26.92 20.72 -40.14
C GLY A 234 27.10 21.94 -39.24
N ASP A 235 27.74 21.80 -38.08
CA ASP A 235 28.07 22.94 -37.23
C ASP A 235 29.19 23.78 -37.88
N GLU A 236 28.79 24.92 -38.40
CA GLU A 236 29.69 25.85 -39.12
C GLU A 236 30.88 26.33 -38.26
N ARG A 237 30.78 26.32 -36.95
CA ARG A 237 31.87 26.72 -36.03
C ARG A 237 33.08 25.80 -36.13
N TYR A 238 32.84 24.51 -36.44
CA TYR A 238 33.84 23.44 -36.33
C TYR A 238 34.13 22.72 -37.65
N LYS A 239 33.51 23.12 -38.76
CA LYS A 239 33.67 22.45 -40.07
C LYS A 239 35.13 22.30 -40.52
N ASP A 240 35.99 23.30 -40.23
CA ASP A 240 37.39 23.34 -40.68
C ASP A 240 38.33 22.49 -39.80
N ILE A 241 37.85 21.95 -38.71
CA ILE A 241 38.61 21.12 -37.77
C ILE A 241 38.23 19.64 -37.80
N ILE A 242 37.15 19.27 -38.48
CA ILE A 242 36.72 17.89 -38.64
C ILE A 242 37.82 17.07 -39.30
N GLY A 243 38.15 15.91 -38.73
CA GLY A 243 39.22 15.01 -39.17
C GLY A 243 40.62 15.42 -38.72
N LYS A 244 40.79 16.60 -38.06
CA LYS A 244 42.08 16.92 -37.44
C LYS A 244 42.30 16.06 -36.21
N GLU A 245 43.54 15.91 -35.80
CA GLU A 245 43.96 15.21 -34.58
C GLU A 245 44.20 16.19 -33.44
N LEU A 246 43.78 15.77 -32.25
CA LEU A 246 44.04 16.42 -30.97
C LEU A 246 45.04 15.57 -30.16
N VAL A 247 45.84 16.21 -29.32
CA VAL A 247 46.69 15.55 -28.34
C VAL A 247 46.04 15.59 -26.99
N LEU A 248 45.72 14.44 -26.44
CA LEU A 248 45.09 14.32 -25.15
C LEU A 248 46.04 14.83 -24.05
N PRO A 249 45.63 15.85 -23.24
CA PRO A 249 46.51 16.45 -22.23
C PRO A 249 47.03 15.41 -21.22
N LEU A 250 48.28 15.56 -20.78
CA LEU A 250 48.94 14.70 -19.84
C LEU A 250 49.13 13.23 -20.25
N VAL A 251 48.43 12.78 -21.29
CA VAL A 251 48.46 11.41 -21.83
C VAL A 251 49.30 11.33 -23.09
N GLY A 252 49.26 12.36 -23.94
CA GLY A 252 49.97 12.43 -25.21
C GLY A 252 49.40 11.58 -26.34
N ARG A 253 48.21 10.91 -26.11
CA ARG A 253 47.52 10.14 -27.16
C ARG A 253 46.91 11.09 -28.19
N HIS A 254 47.03 10.70 -29.47
CA HIS A 254 46.36 11.38 -30.59
C HIS A 254 44.92 10.82 -30.72
N ILE A 255 43.93 11.71 -30.82
CA ILE A 255 42.53 11.40 -31.00
C ILE A 255 41.92 12.27 -32.10
N PRO A 256 41.04 11.72 -32.97
CA PRO A 256 40.42 12.45 -34.04
C PRO A 256 39.27 13.31 -33.60
N ILE A 257 38.97 14.36 -34.36
CA ILE A 257 37.69 15.08 -34.33
C ILE A 257 36.75 14.46 -35.34
N ILE A 258 35.56 14.03 -34.91
CA ILE A 258 34.55 13.35 -35.71
C ILE A 258 33.21 14.10 -35.69
N GLU A 259 32.34 13.85 -36.67
CA GLU A 259 30.97 14.34 -36.68
C GLU A 259 30.05 13.25 -36.18
N ASP A 260 29.16 13.59 -35.22
CA ASP A 260 28.12 12.65 -34.77
C ASP A 260 26.83 13.37 -34.32
N GLN A 261 25.70 12.84 -34.72
CA GLN A 261 24.37 13.37 -34.39
C GLN A 261 24.04 13.37 -32.87
N HIS A 262 24.85 12.71 -32.07
CA HIS A 262 24.71 12.72 -30.60
C HIS A 262 25.00 14.11 -30.01
N VAL A 263 25.80 14.92 -30.67
CA VAL A 263 26.22 16.23 -30.14
C VAL A 263 25.13 17.28 -30.34
N ASP A 264 24.72 17.90 -29.26
CA ASP A 264 23.84 19.07 -29.27
C ASP A 264 24.72 20.34 -29.46
N PRO A 265 24.62 21.07 -30.61
CA PRO A 265 25.43 22.24 -30.85
C PRO A 265 25.13 23.42 -29.94
N GLU A 266 23.96 23.45 -29.32
CA GLU A 266 23.51 24.48 -28.37
C GLU A 266 23.99 24.22 -26.92
N PHE A 267 24.48 23.00 -26.63
CA PHE A 267 24.88 22.63 -25.28
C PHE A 267 26.38 22.81 -25.05
N GLY A 268 26.75 23.56 -24.01
CA GLY A 268 28.14 23.79 -23.61
C GLY A 268 29.00 24.45 -24.70
N THR A 269 30.11 23.79 -25.07
CA THR A 269 31.01 24.26 -26.14
C THR A 269 30.58 23.81 -27.55
N GLY A 270 29.60 22.87 -27.64
CA GLY A 270 29.27 22.17 -28.88
C GLY A 270 30.30 21.10 -29.28
N LEU A 271 31.28 20.83 -28.42
CA LEU A 271 32.30 19.79 -28.55
C LEU A 271 32.16 18.81 -27.37
N VAL A 272 32.07 17.52 -27.67
CA VAL A 272 31.91 16.46 -26.67
C VAL A 272 33.09 15.48 -26.77
N LYS A 273 33.77 15.22 -25.65
CA LYS A 273 34.74 14.16 -25.55
C LYS A 273 34.06 12.82 -25.64
N ILE A 274 34.61 11.85 -26.31
CA ILE A 274 34.06 10.52 -26.50
C ILE A 274 34.90 9.49 -25.76
N THR A 275 34.28 8.91 -24.71
CA THR A 275 34.91 7.90 -23.82
C THR A 275 34.09 6.61 -23.87
N PRO A 276 34.22 5.78 -24.89
CA PRO A 276 33.30 4.65 -25.16
C PRO A 276 33.22 3.57 -24.06
N ALA A 277 34.20 3.54 -23.15
CA ALA A 277 34.24 2.57 -22.04
C ALA A 277 33.58 3.07 -20.76
N HIS A 278 33.18 4.35 -20.66
CA HIS A 278 32.71 4.97 -19.42
C HIS A 278 31.45 5.85 -19.56
N ASP A 279 30.81 5.83 -20.73
CA ASP A 279 29.52 6.51 -20.97
C ASP A 279 28.66 5.73 -21.97
N PRO A 280 27.37 5.48 -21.70
CA PRO A 280 26.49 4.73 -22.58
C PRO A 280 26.29 5.36 -23.96
N ASN A 281 26.23 6.69 -24.02
CA ASN A 281 26.05 7.40 -25.28
C ASN A 281 27.34 7.38 -26.08
N ASP A 282 28.48 7.62 -25.44
CA ASP A 282 29.81 7.53 -26.04
C ASP A 282 30.11 6.13 -26.57
N PHE A 283 29.59 5.09 -25.90
CA PHE A 283 29.70 3.71 -26.39
C PHE A 283 28.98 3.52 -27.70
N GLN A 284 27.81 4.14 -27.90
CA GLN A 284 27.08 4.09 -29.17
C GLN A 284 27.80 4.87 -30.26
N VAL A 285 28.32 6.06 -29.93
CA VAL A 285 29.19 6.82 -30.86
C VAL A 285 30.40 5.98 -31.25
N GLY A 286 31.06 5.36 -30.26
CA GLY A 286 32.20 4.48 -30.48
C GLY A 286 31.90 3.31 -31.41
N ASN A 287 30.70 2.71 -31.31
CA ASN A 287 30.24 1.67 -32.24
C ASN A 287 30.07 2.20 -33.68
N ARG A 288 29.45 3.38 -33.86
CA ARG A 288 29.23 3.97 -35.17
C ARG A 288 30.52 4.35 -35.91
N HIS A 289 31.52 4.78 -35.13
CA HIS A 289 32.81 5.24 -35.64
C HIS A 289 33.96 4.25 -35.46
N ASN A 290 33.68 3.02 -34.97
CA ASN A 290 34.67 1.97 -34.70
C ASN A 290 35.85 2.46 -33.85
N LEU A 291 35.54 3.23 -32.78
CA LEU A 291 36.54 3.78 -31.87
C LEU A 291 37.02 2.71 -30.88
N LYS A 292 38.27 2.87 -30.40
CA LYS A 292 38.79 2.02 -29.33
C LYS A 292 37.98 2.23 -28.02
N ARG A 293 37.84 1.16 -27.24
CA ARG A 293 37.21 1.18 -25.93
C ARG A 293 38.31 0.97 -24.89
N ILE A 294 38.63 2.04 -24.16
CA ILE A 294 39.73 2.02 -23.16
C ILE A 294 39.10 2.14 -21.77
N ASN A 295 39.06 1.05 -21.04
CA ASN A 295 38.65 1.05 -19.64
C ASN A 295 39.77 1.60 -18.75
N VAL A 296 39.46 2.58 -17.91
CA VAL A 296 40.41 3.29 -17.05
C VAL A 296 40.21 3.03 -15.56
N MET A 297 39.25 2.18 -15.18
CA MET A 297 38.93 1.88 -13.77
C MET A 297 38.96 0.38 -13.46
N ASN A 298 39.40 0.05 -12.26
CA ASN A 298 39.30 -1.28 -11.67
C ASN A 298 37.91 -1.55 -11.11
N ASP A 299 37.63 -2.77 -10.66
CA ASP A 299 36.32 -3.17 -10.14
C ASP A 299 35.91 -2.44 -8.86
N ASP A 300 36.88 -1.99 -8.07
CA ASP A 300 36.70 -1.24 -6.82
C ASP A 300 36.58 0.29 -7.02
N GLY A 301 36.59 0.76 -8.28
CA GLY A 301 36.51 2.19 -8.64
C GLY A 301 37.84 2.92 -8.52
N THR A 302 38.97 2.23 -8.27
CA THR A 302 40.30 2.82 -8.38
C THR A 302 40.71 2.91 -9.84
N MET A 303 41.60 3.87 -10.16
CA MET A 303 42.12 4.04 -11.51
C MET A 303 43.11 2.91 -11.84
N ASN A 304 43.06 2.41 -13.07
CA ASN A 304 43.95 1.30 -13.51
C ASN A 304 45.26 1.82 -14.14
N GLU A 305 46.06 0.88 -14.69
CA GLU A 305 47.41 1.16 -15.23
C GLU A 305 47.39 2.11 -16.45
N GLU A 306 46.26 2.21 -17.20
CA GLU A 306 46.08 3.14 -18.31
C GLU A 306 46.15 4.61 -17.85
N CYS A 307 46.02 4.89 -16.55
CA CYS A 307 46.07 6.20 -15.95
C CYS A 307 47.47 6.64 -15.49
N GLY A 308 48.51 5.82 -15.76
CA GLY A 308 49.89 6.15 -15.47
C GLY A 308 50.14 6.45 -13.98
N LYS A 309 50.64 7.67 -13.66
CA LYS A 309 50.92 8.06 -12.27
C LYS A 309 49.71 8.09 -11.32
N TYR A 310 48.49 8.08 -11.84
CA TYR A 310 47.25 8.08 -11.05
C TYR A 310 46.72 6.66 -10.80
N ALA A 311 47.36 5.62 -11.31
CA ALA A 311 47.00 4.24 -11.10
C ALA A 311 46.92 3.90 -9.60
N GLY A 312 45.87 3.21 -9.18
CA GLY A 312 45.61 2.83 -7.79
C GLY A 312 44.96 3.92 -6.92
N MET A 313 44.79 5.16 -7.43
CA MET A 313 44.03 6.18 -6.73
C MET A 313 42.54 5.90 -6.83
N ASP A 314 41.74 6.24 -5.79
CA ASP A 314 40.29 6.35 -5.93
C ASP A 314 39.95 7.37 -7.02
N ARG A 315 38.86 7.13 -7.76
CA ARG A 315 38.44 7.97 -8.88
C ARG A 315 38.23 9.44 -8.52
N PHE A 316 37.78 9.74 -7.30
CA PHE A 316 37.57 11.11 -6.85
C PHE A 316 38.89 11.78 -6.43
N ASP A 317 39.79 11.02 -5.75
CA ASP A 317 41.14 11.50 -5.44
C ASP A 317 41.91 11.75 -6.75
N CYS A 318 41.75 10.88 -7.73
CA CYS A 318 42.32 11.06 -9.07
C CYS A 318 41.81 12.33 -9.73
N ARG A 319 40.50 12.59 -9.64
CA ARG A 319 39.89 13.81 -10.19
C ARG A 319 40.55 15.07 -9.62
N GLU A 320 40.72 15.14 -8.30
CA GLU A 320 41.35 16.27 -7.63
C GLU A 320 42.82 16.44 -8.04
N ALA A 321 43.58 15.35 -8.04
CA ALA A 321 45.00 15.38 -8.45
C ALA A 321 45.16 15.77 -9.94
N LEU A 322 44.34 15.21 -10.81
CA LEU A 322 44.33 15.47 -12.23
C LEU A 322 44.01 16.97 -12.55
N VAL A 323 42.98 17.50 -11.90
CA VAL A 323 42.57 18.91 -12.09
C VAL A 323 43.67 19.87 -11.64
N LYS A 324 44.39 19.50 -10.56
CA LYS A 324 45.57 20.26 -10.11
C LYS A 324 46.67 20.25 -11.17
N ASP A 325 47.00 19.10 -11.70
CA ASP A 325 48.08 18.96 -12.70
C ASP A 325 47.69 19.65 -14.01
N LEU A 326 46.43 19.54 -14.48
CA LEU A 326 45.93 20.28 -15.64
C LEU A 326 46.07 21.81 -15.47
N LYS A 327 45.86 22.30 -14.25
CA LYS A 327 46.06 23.72 -13.91
C LYS A 327 47.51 24.12 -13.93
N GLU A 328 48.37 23.33 -13.36
CA GLU A 328 49.84 23.59 -13.28
C GLU A 328 50.46 23.58 -14.68
N GLU A 329 50.00 22.70 -15.57
CA GLU A 329 50.48 22.63 -16.94
C GLU A 329 49.74 23.54 -17.93
N GLY A 330 48.79 24.35 -17.45
CA GLY A 330 48.09 25.37 -18.25
C GLY A 330 46.98 24.85 -19.16
N TYR A 331 46.56 23.61 -19.01
CA TYR A 331 45.44 23.03 -19.77
C TYR A 331 44.07 23.34 -19.15
N LEU A 332 43.93 23.61 -17.85
CA LEU A 332 42.67 23.97 -17.21
C LEU A 332 42.32 25.42 -17.52
N ILE A 333 41.14 25.68 -18.14
CA ILE A 333 40.63 27.01 -18.47
C ILE A 333 39.88 27.59 -17.29
N LYS A 334 38.86 26.89 -16.81
CA LYS A 334 38.02 27.26 -15.67
C LYS A 334 37.37 26.05 -15.04
N VAL A 335 36.85 26.24 -13.80
CA VAL A 335 35.97 25.27 -13.11
C VAL A 335 34.66 26.01 -12.81
N GLU A 336 33.57 25.47 -13.32
CA GLU A 336 32.22 26.05 -13.19
C GLU A 336 31.34 25.15 -12.30
N PRO A 337 31.01 25.56 -11.06
CA PRO A 337 30.20 24.76 -10.18
C PRO A 337 28.78 24.55 -10.73
N ILE A 338 28.26 23.31 -10.62
CA ILE A 338 26.93 22.94 -11.04
C ILE A 338 26.28 22.04 -10.01
N VAL A 339 24.96 21.92 -10.10
CA VAL A 339 24.20 20.85 -9.47
C VAL A 339 23.59 20.00 -10.59
N HIS A 340 23.84 18.71 -10.57
CA HIS A 340 23.37 17.82 -11.62
C HIS A 340 22.92 16.47 -11.03
N SER A 341 22.04 15.80 -11.78
CA SER A 341 21.51 14.50 -11.42
C SER A 341 22.57 13.41 -11.61
N VAL A 342 22.90 12.67 -10.54
CA VAL A 342 23.91 11.61 -10.54
C VAL A 342 23.29 10.31 -10.07
N GLY A 343 23.59 9.21 -10.76
CA GLY A 343 23.15 7.86 -10.40
C GLY A 343 23.88 7.33 -9.18
N HIS A 344 23.12 6.85 -8.18
CA HIS A 344 23.63 6.20 -6.99
C HIS A 344 23.06 4.79 -6.85
N SER A 345 23.87 3.85 -6.40
CA SER A 345 23.39 2.51 -6.07
C SER A 345 22.35 2.57 -4.95
N GLU A 346 21.17 2.00 -5.18
CA GLU A 346 20.15 1.86 -4.14
C GLU A 346 20.65 1.04 -2.94
N ARG A 347 21.59 0.12 -3.18
CA ARG A 347 22.07 -0.85 -2.19
C ARG A 347 23.24 -0.35 -1.34
N SER A 348 24.24 0.25 -1.96
CA SER A 348 25.45 0.76 -1.28
C SER A 348 25.38 2.25 -0.99
N GLY A 349 24.55 2.99 -1.74
CA GLY A 349 24.47 4.44 -1.69
C GLY A 349 25.60 5.17 -2.38
N VAL A 350 26.60 4.45 -2.94
CA VAL A 350 27.72 5.07 -3.66
C VAL A 350 27.32 5.49 -5.08
N GLN A 351 28.05 6.44 -5.64
CA GLN A 351 27.89 6.84 -7.03
C GLN A 351 28.22 5.66 -7.95
N VAL A 352 27.31 5.36 -8.88
CA VAL A 352 27.44 4.28 -9.86
C VAL A 352 28.43 4.69 -10.96
N GLU A 353 29.21 3.74 -11.43
CA GLU A 353 30.14 3.93 -12.55
C GLU A 353 29.61 3.26 -13.81
N PRO A 354 29.23 4.02 -14.87
CA PRO A 354 29.07 3.44 -16.19
C PRO A 354 30.40 2.84 -16.65
N ARG A 355 30.40 1.54 -16.94
CA ARG A 355 31.62 0.79 -17.18
C ARG A 355 31.43 -0.28 -18.24
N LEU A 356 32.41 -0.44 -19.12
CA LEU A 356 32.47 -1.52 -20.08
C LEU A 356 32.72 -2.86 -19.38
N SER A 357 31.80 -3.81 -19.56
CA SER A 357 31.93 -5.15 -18.99
C SER A 357 31.32 -6.23 -19.86
N LYS A 358 31.92 -7.44 -19.82
CA LYS A 358 31.41 -8.61 -20.52
C LYS A 358 30.43 -9.35 -19.62
N GLN A 359 29.12 -9.26 -19.95
CA GLN A 359 28.02 -9.75 -19.13
C GLN A 359 27.07 -10.66 -19.93
N TRP A 360 26.16 -11.34 -19.23
CA TRP A 360 25.06 -12.08 -19.84
C TRP A 360 23.81 -11.20 -19.92
N PHE A 361 23.14 -11.25 -21.08
CA PHE A 361 21.97 -10.43 -21.38
C PHE A 361 20.81 -11.25 -21.90
N VAL A 362 19.58 -10.80 -21.60
CA VAL A 362 18.34 -11.27 -22.25
C VAL A 362 17.92 -10.23 -23.28
N LYS A 363 17.65 -10.67 -24.54
CA LYS A 363 17.00 -9.86 -25.55
C LYS A 363 15.55 -9.66 -25.18
N MET A 364 15.20 -8.45 -24.74
CA MET A 364 13.89 -8.18 -24.16
C MET A 364 12.79 -7.94 -25.19
N LYS A 365 13.09 -7.30 -26.32
CA LYS A 365 12.06 -6.89 -27.30
C LYS A 365 11.10 -8.02 -27.71
N PRO A 366 11.58 -9.24 -28.11
CA PRO A 366 10.68 -10.32 -28.50
C PRO A 366 9.79 -10.85 -27.35
N LEU A 367 10.25 -10.69 -26.11
CA LEU A 367 9.48 -11.09 -24.91
C LEU A 367 8.46 -10.03 -24.54
N ALA A 368 8.82 -8.76 -24.62
CA ALA A 368 7.93 -7.64 -24.35
C ALA A 368 6.78 -7.57 -25.38
N ASP A 369 7.06 -7.82 -26.65
CA ASP A 369 6.05 -7.84 -27.70
C ASP A 369 4.94 -8.88 -27.39
N LYS A 370 5.29 -10.04 -26.82
CA LYS A 370 4.29 -11.02 -26.37
C LYS A 370 3.38 -10.50 -25.25
N VAL A 371 3.92 -9.70 -24.33
CA VAL A 371 3.11 -9.05 -23.27
C VAL A 371 2.14 -8.06 -23.89
N LEU A 372 2.62 -7.17 -24.76
CA LEU A 372 1.79 -6.16 -25.43
C LEU A 372 0.70 -6.81 -26.31
N GLU A 373 1.01 -7.92 -26.99
CA GLU A 373 0.03 -8.69 -27.75
C GLU A 373 -1.02 -9.32 -26.82
N ASN A 374 -0.59 -9.96 -25.73
CA ASN A 374 -1.50 -10.60 -24.77
C ASN A 374 -2.49 -9.60 -24.15
N GLN A 375 -2.04 -8.37 -23.84
CA GLN A 375 -2.90 -7.33 -23.26
C GLN A 375 -4.03 -6.86 -24.22
N LYS A 376 -3.96 -7.21 -25.49
CA LYS A 376 -5.00 -6.93 -26.51
C LYS A 376 -5.99 -8.09 -26.71
N THR A 377 -5.86 -9.18 -25.95
CA THR A 377 -6.69 -10.39 -26.08
C THR A 377 -7.61 -10.59 -24.86
N ASP A 378 -8.52 -11.54 -24.94
CA ASP A 378 -9.34 -11.97 -23.79
C ASP A 378 -8.50 -12.63 -22.68
N GLY A 379 -7.28 -13.04 -23.01
CA GLY A 379 -6.29 -13.58 -22.07
C GLY A 379 -5.49 -12.51 -21.32
N LYS A 380 -5.86 -11.23 -21.39
CA LYS A 380 -5.14 -10.13 -20.73
C LYS A 380 -5.10 -10.28 -19.22
N VAL A 381 -4.08 -9.71 -18.60
CA VAL A 381 -4.00 -9.51 -17.16
C VAL A 381 -4.73 -8.22 -16.80
N ASN A 382 -5.67 -8.27 -15.87
CA ASN A 382 -6.40 -7.08 -15.41
C ASN A 382 -5.60 -6.36 -14.33
N PHE A 383 -5.48 -5.05 -14.44
CA PHE A 383 -4.83 -4.21 -13.44
C PHE A 383 -5.88 -3.50 -12.57
N VAL A 384 -5.70 -3.54 -11.27
CA VAL A 384 -6.57 -2.82 -10.32
C VAL A 384 -5.70 -1.87 -9.50
N PRO A 385 -5.82 -0.54 -9.72
CA PRO A 385 -6.66 0.11 -10.71
C PRO A 385 -6.09 0.04 -12.14
N ASP A 386 -6.98 0.10 -13.12
CA ASP A 386 -6.71 -0.08 -14.56
C ASP A 386 -5.68 0.90 -15.16
N ARG A 387 -5.55 2.10 -14.60
CA ARG A 387 -4.56 3.11 -15.04
C ARG A 387 -3.11 2.59 -15.10
N PHE A 388 -2.77 1.58 -14.32
CA PHE A 388 -1.42 1.00 -14.30
C PHE A 388 -1.12 0.06 -15.48
N GLU A 389 -2.13 -0.36 -16.24
CA GLU A 389 -1.94 -1.07 -17.51
C GLU A 389 -1.12 -0.20 -18.48
N GLY A 390 -1.48 1.08 -18.62
CA GLY A 390 -0.70 2.01 -19.43
C GLY A 390 0.76 2.22 -18.97
N THR A 391 1.01 2.08 -17.67
CA THR A 391 2.38 2.10 -17.14
C THR A 391 3.18 0.87 -17.59
N LEU A 392 2.57 -0.32 -17.55
CA LEU A 392 3.19 -1.54 -18.07
C LEU A 392 3.50 -1.42 -19.56
N ASP A 393 2.51 -0.98 -20.37
CA ASP A 393 2.65 -0.87 -21.80
C ASP A 393 3.82 0.03 -22.20
N HIS A 394 3.91 1.21 -21.60
CA HIS A 394 5.00 2.15 -21.84
C HIS A 394 6.38 1.54 -21.56
N TRP A 395 6.53 0.79 -20.44
CA TRP A 395 7.77 0.09 -20.12
C TRP A 395 8.10 -1.04 -21.10
N MET A 396 7.09 -1.74 -21.61
CA MET A 396 7.29 -2.82 -22.58
C MET A 396 7.63 -2.31 -23.98
N GLU A 397 7.12 -1.14 -24.35
CA GLU A 397 7.44 -0.49 -25.64
C GLU A 397 8.89 -0.02 -25.70
N ASP A 398 9.43 0.53 -24.60
CA ASP A 398 10.77 1.13 -24.50
C ASP A 398 11.79 0.24 -23.76
N VAL A 399 11.57 -1.07 -23.76
CA VAL A 399 12.40 -2.01 -23.01
C VAL A 399 13.79 -2.19 -23.64
N HIS A 400 14.83 -2.15 -22.82
CA HIS A 400 16.21 -2.46 -23.21
C HIS A 400 16.61 -3.88 -22.80
N ASP A 401 17.68 -4.41 -23.40
CA ASP A 401 18.20 -5.75 -23.07
C ASP A 401 18.62 -5.79 -21.60
N TRP A 402 18.20 -6.84 -20.91
CA TRP A 402 18.37 -7.02 -19.48
C TRP A 402 19.68 -7.71 -19.14
N CYS A 403 20.60 -7.03 -18.45
CA CYS A 403 21.80 -7.62 -17.87
C CYS A 403 21.44 -8.53 -16.70
N ILE A 404 21.66 -9.83 -16.84
CA ILE A 404 21.25 -10.86 -15.87
C ILE A 404 22.39 -11.45 -15.02
N SER A 405 23.63 -11.13 -15.29
CA SER A 405 24.78 -11.63 -14.50
C SER A 405 25.14 -10.68 -13.37
N ARG A 406 25.48 -11.25 -12.21
CA ARG A 406 25.91 -10.55 -11.00
C ARG A 406 27.18 -11.21 -10.45
N GLN A 407 28.17 -10.39 -10.07
CA GLN A 407 29.47 -10.82 -9.53
C GLN A 407 29.36 -11.11 -8.03
N LEU A 408 28.41 -11.98 -7.69
CA LEU A 408 28.10 -12.42 -6.32
C LEU A 408 28.41 -13.90 -6.14
N TRP A 409 28.42 -14.34 -4.89
CA TRP A 409 28.50 -15.74 -4.55
C TRP A 409 27.16 -16.35 -4.12
N TRP A 410 26.26 -15.50 -3.62
CA TRP A 410 24.92 -15.88 -3.20
C TRP A 410 23.91 -15.69 -4.33
N GLY A 411 23.33 -16.79 -4.81
CA GLY A 411 22.34 -16.81 -5.89
C GLY A 411 22.43 -18.06 -6.76
N HIS A 412 21.67 -18.08 -7.84
CA HIS A 412 21.69 -19.12 -8.86
C HIS A 412 22.94 -18.97 -9.72
N ARG A 413 23.90 -19.87 -9.57
CA ARG A 413 25.11 -19.86 -10.39
C ARG A 413 24.74 -20.07 -11.85
N ILE A 414 25.31 -19.27 -12.75
CA ILE A 414 25.03 -19.33 -14.19
C ILE A 414 25.40 -20.72 -14.73
N PRO A 415 24.48 -21.42 -15.44
CA PRO A 415 24.69 -22.78 -15.93
C PRO A 415 25.48 -22.77 -17.27
N ALA A 416 26.65 -22.12 -17.26
CA ALA A 416 27.59 -22.01 -18.37
C ALA A 416 28.97 -22.42 -17.92
N TRP A 417 29.72 -23.08 -18.78
CA TRP A 417 31.10 -23.54 -18.52
C TRP A 417 31.98 -23.17 -19.69
N TYR A 418 33.24 -22.81 -19.38
CA TYR A 418 34.25 -22.43 -20.34
C TYR A 418 35.34 -23.50 -20.41
N ASN A 419 35.62 -24.01 -21.60
CA ASN A 419 36.71 -24.96 -21.78
C ASN A 419 38.07 -24.25 -21.54
N LYS A 420 38.85 -24.76 -20.58
CA LYS A 420 40.15 -24.20 -20.15
C LYS A 420 41.18 -24.12 -21.26
N LYS A 421 41.09 -24.97 -22.29
CA LYS A 421 42.01 -25.05 -23.41
C LYS A 421 41.57 -24.32 -24.65
N THR A 422 40.30 -24.48 -25.02
CA THR A 422 39.74 -23.95 -26.28
C THR A 422 39.03 -22.61 -26.12
N GLY A 423 38.59 -22.25 -24.92
CA GLY A 423 37.73 -21.09 -24.66
C GLY A 423 36.29 -21.29 -25.10
N GLU A 424 35.91 -22.49 -25.56
CA GLU A 424 34.54 -22.84 -25.96
C GLU A 424 33.58 -22.69 -24.78
N THR A 425 32.38 -22.18 -25.04
CA THR A 425 31.31 -22.05 -24.04
C THR A 425 30.31 -23.17 -24.19
N TYR A 426 30.08 -23.92 -23.11
CA TYR A 426 29.00 -24.91 -22.96
C TYR A 426 27.92 -24.36 -22.06
N VAL A 427 26.66 -24.43 -22.49
CA VAL A 427 25.47 -24.06 -21.66
C VAL A 427 24.55 -25.28 -21.55
N GLY A 428 24.27 -25.68 -20.31
CA GLY A 428 23.46 -26.88 -20.07
C GLY A 428 22.82 -26.88 -18.67
N GLU A 429 21.76 -27.66 -18.51
CA GLU A 429 21.12 -27.85 -17.17
C GLU A 429 22.06 -28.62 -16.22
N GLU A 430 22.88 -29.50 -16.78
CA GLU A 430 23.89 -30.28 -16.08
C GLU A 430 25.30 -29.88 -16.56
N ALA A 431 26.28 -30.09 -15.69
CA ALA A 431 27.68 -29.87 -16.02
C ALA A 431 28.15 -30.77 -17.17
N PRO A 432 29.17 -30.34 -17.97
CA PRO A 432 29.82 -31.22 -18.96
C PRO A 432 30.36 -32.51 -18.31
N LYS A 433 30.36 -33.60 -19.05
CA LYS A 433 30.80 -34.92 -18.54
C LYS A 433 32.28 -34.96 -18.12
N ASP A 434 33.13 -34.19 -18.81
CA ASP A 434 34.58 -34.04 -18.58
C ASP A 434 34.88 -32.75 -17.80
N ILE A 435 34.21 -32.57 -16.67
CA ILE A 435 34.19 -31.34 -15.88
C ILE A 435 35.60 -30.81 -15.54
N GLU A 436 36.59 -31.65 -15.45
CA GLU A 436 37.96 -31.26 -15.19
C GLU A 436 38.56 -30.33 -16.25
N ASN A 437 38.08 -30.39 -17.48
CA ASN A 437 38.49 -29.52 -18.58
C ASN A 437 37.70 -28.19 -18.64
N TRP A 438 36.72 -28.01 -17.78
CA TRP A 438 35.81 -26.87 -17.83
C TRP A 438 35.84 -26.08 -16.51
N GLU A 439 35.57 -24.82 -16.62
CA GLU A 439 35.34 -23.92 -15.49
C GLU A 439 33.96 -23.34 -15.58
N GLN A 440 33.17 -23.47 -14.50
CA GLN A 440 31.83 -22.88 -14.47
C GLN A 440 31.94 -21.36 -14.30
N ASP A 441 31.08 -20.63 -15.00
CA ASP A 441 30.93 -19.18 -14.84
C ASP A 441 30.89 -18.81 -13.34
N PRO A 442 31.73 -17.86 -12.87
CA PRO A 442 31.81 -17.49 -11.45
C PRO A 442 30.58 -16.71 -10.99
N ASP A 443 29.84 -16.09 -11.92
CA ASP A 443 28.72 -15.20 -11.62
C ASP A 443 27.43 -15.96 -11.28
N VAL A 444 26.51 -15.26 -10.64
CA VAL A 444 25.15 -15.72 -10.40
C VAL A 444 24.16 -14.89 -11.22
N LEU A 445 22.95 -15.40 -11.36
CA LEU A 445 21.87 -14.69 -12.01
C LEU A 445 21.30 -13.59 -11.09
N ASP A 446 20.79 -12.52 -11.71
CA ASP A 446 19.98 -11.51 -11.05
C ASP A 446 18.82 -12.17 -10.29
N THR A 447 18.52 -11.68 -9.09
CA THR A 447 17.43 -12.20 -8.26
C THR A 447 16.09 -12.17 -8.98
N TRP A 448 15.85 -11.15 -9.80
CA TRP A 448 14.63 -11.02 -10.58
C TRP A 448 14.46 -12.09 -11.66
N PHE A 449 15.53 -12.78 -12.06
CA PHE A 449 15.45 -13.88 -13.01
C PHE A 449 14.72 -15.09 -12.43
N SER A 450 14.99 -15.44 -11.18
CA SER A 450 14.28 -16.51 -10.48
C SER A 450 12.91 -16.06 -9.99
N SER A 451 12.79 -14.84 -9.47
CA SER A 451 11.53 -14.28 -8.98
C SER A 451 10.48 -14.13 -10.07
N ALA A 452 10.89 -13.93 -11.33
CA ALA A 452 9.99 -13.88 -12.48
C ALA A 452 9.29 -15.21 -12.78
N LEU A 453 9.81 -16.34 -12.30
CA LEU A 453 9.21 -17.66 -12.48
C LEU A 453 8.22 -18.03 -11.37
N TRP A 454 8.08 -17.17 -10.34
CA TRP A 454 7.36 -17.47 -9.11
C TRP A 454 5.95 -17.99 -9.29
N PRO A 455 5.08 -17.42 -10.15
CA PRO A 455 3.68 -17.84 -10.27
C PRO A 455 3.50 -19.29 -10.76
N PHE A 456 4.45 -19.85 -11.49
CA PHE A 456 4.34 -21.18 -12.06
C PHE A 456 5.39 -22.16 -11.56
N SER A 457 6.59 -21.71 -11.24
CA SER A 457 7.63 -22.59 -10.71
C SER A 457 7.30 -23.08 -9.29
N THR A 458 6.63 -22.24 -8.48
CA THR A 458 6.17 -22.62 -7.13
C THR A 458 5.13 -23.74 -7.15
N LEU A 459 4.35 -23.84 -8.22
CA LEU A 459 3.31 -24.84 -8.43
C LEU A 459 3.83 -26.13 -9.09
N GLY A 460 5.14 -26.24 -9.31
CA GLY A 460 5.80 -27.46 -9.78
C GLY A 460 6.38 -27.41 -11.18
N TRP A 461 6.14 -26.36 -11.99
CA TRP A 461 6.81 -26.21 -13.27
C TRP A 461 8.35 -26.29 -13.09
N PRO A 462 9.13 -26.97 -13.96
CA PRO A 462 8.80 -27.41 -15.32
C PRO A 462 8.08 -28.76 -15.45
N ASP A 463 7.65 -29.40 -14.36
CA ASP A 463 6.77 -30.54 -14.43
C ASP A 463 5.33 -30.09 -14.72
N THR A 464 4.95 -30.11 -16.00
CA THR A 464 3.58 -29.72 -16.42
C THR A 464 2.50 -30.76 -16.00
N ASN A 465 2.90 -31.88 -15.41
CA ASN A 465 2.00 -32.88 -14.84
C ASN A 465 1.73 -32.68 -13.35
N SER A 466 2.44 -31.75 -12.68
CA SER A 466 2.16 -31.37 -11.33
C SER A 466 0.67 -31.08 -11.12
N GLU A 467 0.06 -31.68 -10.09
CA GLU A 467 -1.35 -31.45 -9.76
C GLU A 467 -1.60 -29.98 -9.39
N ASP A 468 -0.73 -29.38 -8.59
CA ASP A 468 -0.85 -27.98 -8.21
C ASP A 468 -0.74 -27.04 -9.42
N PHE A 469 0.18 -27.32 -10.36
CA PHE A 469 0.30 -26.54 -11.60
C PHE A 469 -0.97 -26.64 -12.48
N LYS A 470 -1.53 -27.82 -12.62
CA LYS A 470 -2.75 -28.01 -13.43
C LYS A 470 -3.98 -27.36 -12.79
N HIS A 471 -4.06 -27.35 -11.47
CA HIS A 471 -5.25 -26.91 -10.75
C HIS A 471 -5.23 -25.41 -10.43
N TYR A 472 -4.09 -24.87 -10.03
CA TYR A 472 -3.97 -23.49 -9.51
C TYR A 472 -3.32 -22.49 -10.47
N PHE A 473 -2.80 -22.94 -11.63
CA PHE A 473 -2.17 -22.03 -12.59
C PHE A 473 -3.04 -21.80 -13.83
N PRO A 474 -3.25 -20.55 -14.30
CA PRO A 474 -2.79 -19.27 -13.74
C PRO A 474 -3.35 -18.97 -12.35
N THR A 475 -2.59 -18.27 -11.49
CA THR A 475 -3.12 -17.85 -10.19
C THR A 475 -4.22 -16.82 -10.35
N ASN A 476 -5.12 -16.67 -9.36
CA ASN A 476 -6.27 -15.78 -9.48
C ASN A 476 -5.89 -14.32 -9.32
N ALA A 477 -5.13 -14.01 -8.29
CA ALA A 477 -4.68 -12.65 -8.04
C ALA A 477 -3.20 -12.60 -7.67
N LEU A 478 -2.54 -11.51 -8.08
CA LEU A 478 -1.29 -11.04 -7.55
C LEU A 478 -1.56 -9.74 -6.81
N VAL A 479 -1.14 -9.64 -5.55
CA VAL A 479 -1.18 -8.38 -4.80
C VAL A 479 0.24 -7.89 -4.63
N THR A 480 0.51 -6.62 -4.92
CA THR A 480 1.86 -6.04 -4.77
C THR A 480 1.82 -4.51 -4.79
N GLY A 481 2.92 -3.85 -4.38
CA GLY A 481 3.08 -2.41 -4.54
C GLY A 481 3.21 -1.99 -6.01
N TYR A 482 2.68 -0.83 -6.35
CA TYR A 482 2.78 -0.30 -7.73
C TYR A 482 4.22 0.00 -8.16
N ASP A 483 5.16 0.15 -7.22
CA ASP A 483 6.55 0.49 -7.47
C ASP A 483 7.38 -0.66 -8.05
N ILE A 484 6.87 -1.89 -8.05
CA ILE A 484 7.53 -3.06 -8.63
C ILE A 484 6.82 -3.64 -9.86
N ILE A 485 5.97 -2.88 -10.53
CA ILE A 485 5.32 -3.32 -11.78
C ILE A 485 6.37 -3.72 -12.80
N PHE A 486 7.36 -2.87 -13.04
CA PHE A 486 8.43 -3.15 -13.99
C PHE A 486 9.39 -4.24 -13.52
N PHE A 487 9.79 -4.19 -12.25
CA PHE A 487 10.76 -5.13 -11.70
C PHE A 487 10.27 -6.58 -11.68
N TRP A 488 8.99 -6.76 -11.32
CA TRP A 488 8.48 -8.08 -11.02
C TRP A 488 7.26 -8.46 -11.86
N VAL A 489 6.23 -7.64 -11.90
CA VAL A 489 4.99 -7.95 -12.62
C VAL A 489 5.26 -8.21 -14.11
N SER A 490 5.94 -7.28 -14.79
CA SER A 490 6.28 -7.41 -16.21
C SER A 490 7.12 -8.64 -16.50
N ARG A 491 8.09 -8.93 -15.61
CA ARG A 491 8.98 -10.08 -15.75
C ARG A 491 8.25 -11.41 -15.56
N MET A 492 7.32 -11.49 -14.62
CA MET A 492 6.44 -12.65 -14.48
C MET A 492 5.57 -12.85 -15.72
N MET A 493 5.04 -11.74 -16.29
CA MET A 493 4.20 -11.81 -17.49
C MET A 493 4.95 -12.36 -18.70
N PHE A 494 6.11 -11.79 -19.06
CA PHE A 494 6.81 -12.29 -20.25
C PHE A 494 7.39 -13.69 -20.07
N GLN A 495 7.86 -14.06 -18.87
CA GLN A 495 8.33 -15.41 -18.60
C GLN A 495 7.20 -16.43 -18.69
N SER A 496 6.05 -16.14 -18.07
CA SER A 496 4.90 -17.01 -18.11
C SER A 496 4.38 -17.20 -19.52
N LEU A 497 4.16 -16.13 -20.25
CA LEU A 497 3.70 -16.19 -21.66
C LEU A 497 4.67 -16.98 -22.55
N HIS A 498 5.99 -16.80 -22.34
CA HIS A 498 7.01 -17.47 -23.14
C HIS A 498 7.07 -18.98 -22.85
N PHE A 499 7.02 -19.40 -21.59
CA PHE A 499 7.26 -20.78 -21.20
C PHE A 499 6.00 -21.62 -21.03
N THR A 500 4.85 -21.00 -20.78
CA THR A 500 3.59 -21.71 -20.56
C THR A 500 2.52 -21.39 -21.61
N GLY A 501 2.69 -20.31 -22.37
CA GLY A 501 1.67 -19.78 -23.29
C GLY A 501 0.46 -19.16 -22.59
N LYS A 502 0.51 -18.96 -21.27
CA LYS A 502 -0.59 -18.42 -20.47
C LYS A 502 -0.11 -17.23 -19.66
N ARG A 503 -1.06 -16.32 -19.33
CA ARG A 503 -0.82 -15.25 -18.31
C ARG A 503 -0.44 -15.88 -16.97
N PRO A 504 0.36 -15.20 -16.13
CA PRO A 504 0.78 -15.76 -14.84
C PRO A 504 -0.32 -15.72 -13.78
N PHE A 505 -1.18 -14.72 -13.84
CA PHE A 505 -2.29 -14.46 -12.92
C PHE A 505 -3.42 -13.75 -13.69
N ASN A 506 -4.64 -13.80 -13.14
CA ASN A 506 -5.79 -13.14 -13.76
C ASN A 506 -5.77 -11.64 -13.49
N ASP A 507 -5.64 -11.26 -12.21
CA ASP A 507 -5.71 -9.89 -11.75
C ASP A 507 -4.42 -9.47 -11.04
N VAL A 508 -4.01 -8.21 -11.22
CA VAL A 508 -2.94 -7.56 -10.46
C VAL A 508 -3.57 -6.46 -9.62
N VAL A 509 -3.63 -6.69 -8.32
CA VAL A 509 -4.16 -5.74 -7.34
C VAL A 509 -3.01 -4.94 -6.77
N LEU A 510 -2.96 -3.66 -7.09
CA LEU A 510 -1.86 -2.78 -6.71
C LEU A 510 -2.25 -1.96 -5.48
N HIS A 511 -1.42 -2.02 -4.45
CA HIS A 511 -1.53 -1.12 -3.32
C HIS A 511 -0.49 0.02 -3.41
N GLY A 512 -0.74 1.09 -2.67
CA GLY A 512 0.19 2.21 -2.56
C GLY A 512 1.30 1.97 -1.55
N LEU A 513 2.11 3.00 -1.30
CA LEU A 513 3.17 2.96 -0.31
C LEU A 513 2.69 3.47 1.05
N MET A 514 3.17 2.82 2.11
CA MET A 514 2.95 3.31 3.47
C MET A 514 3.92 4.47 3.77
N ARG A 515 3.36 5.62 4.16
CA ARG A 515 4.10 6.84 4.51
C ARG A 515 4.02 7.09 6.01
N ASP A 516 4.99 7.84 6.53
CA ASP A 516 4.96 8.28 7.92
C ASP A 516 3.85 9.34 8.18
N GLU A 517 3.69 9.77 9.42
CA GLU A 517 2.69 10.78 9.82
C GLU A 517 2.83 12.11 9.06
N GLN A 518 4.04 12.45 8.60
CA GLN A 518 4.35 13.64 7.82
C GLN A 518 4.19 13.44 6.31
N GLY A 519 3.83 12.23 5.87
CA GLY A 519 3.65 11.88 4.46
C GLY A 519 4.95 11.55 3.72
N ARG A 520 6.08 11.35 4.41
CA ARG A 520 7.36 10.96 3.82
C ARG A 520 7.41 9.44 3.64
N LYS A 521 8.13 8.97 2.62
CA LYS A 521 8.41 7.53 2.43
C LYS A 521 9.15 6.99 3.67
N MET A 522 8.66 5.90 4.23
CA MET A 522 9.37 5.21 5.32
C MET A 522 10.64 4.56 4.80
N SER A 523 11.76 4.81 5.47
CA SER A 523 13.05 4.22 5.13
C SER A 523 13.91 3.98 6.37
N LYS A 524 14.81 3.00 6.28
CA LYS A 524 15.76 2.71 7.36
C LYS A 524 16.75 3.85 7.61
N SER A 525 17.09 4.60 6.56
CA SER A 525 18.00 5.75 6.66
C SER A 525 17.38 6.94 7.39
N LEU A 526 16.07 7.14 7.28
CA LEU A 526 15.33 8.18 7.99
C LEU A 526 14.92 7.78 9.42
N GLY A 527 15.01 6.48 9.75
CA GLY A 527 14.60 5.97 11.05
C GLY A 527 13.11 6.18 11.38
N ASN A 528 12.28 6.42 10.36
CA ASN A 528 10.84 6.71 10.46
C ASN A 528 9.96 5.47 10.22
N GLY A 529 10.56 4.28 10.12
CA GLY A 529 9.83 3.02 9.94
C GLY A 529 9.15 2.58 11.24
N VAL A 530 7.92 2.06 11.12
CA VAL A 530 7.18 1.46 12.22
C VAL A 530 7.26 -0.06 12.10
N ASP A 531 7.65 -0.74 13.17
CA ASP A 531 7.60 -2.22 13.23
C ASP A 531 6.14 -2.65 13.40
N PRO A 532 5.56 -3.42 12.47
CA PRO A 532 4.19 -3.91 12.59
C PRO A 532 3.97 -4.75 13.86
N MET A 533 5.02 -5.37 14.39
CA MET A 533 4.91 -6.18 15.62
C MET A 533 4.68 -5.33 16.86
N ASP A 534 5.25 -4.12 16.93
CA ASP A 534 4.97 -3.17 18.02
C ASP A 534 3.48 -2.75 18.00
N VAL A 535 2.90 -2.64 16.81
CA VAL A 535 1.46 -2.34 16.65
C VAL A 535 0.60 -3.52 17.09
N VAL A 536 0.96 -4.75 16.66
CA VAL A 536 0.26 -5.98 17.06
C VAL A 536 0.33 -6.18 18.56
N ASP A 537 1.50 -6.02 19.18
CA ASP A 537 1.68 -6.21 20.63
C ASP A 537 0.84 -5.20 21.44
N LYS A 538 0.55 -4.01 20.89
CA LYS A 538 -0.22 -2.95 21.56
C LYS A 538 -1.73 -3.02 21.29
N TYR A 539 -2.13 -3.25 20.05
CA TYR A 539 -3.52 -3.12 19.60
C TYR A 539 -4.14 -4.45 19.13
N GLY A 540 -3.31 -5.47 18.87
CA GLY A 540 -3.71 -6.75 18.29
C GLY A 540 -3.59 -6.78 16.75
N ALA A 541 -3.53 -8.00 16.22
CA ALA A 541 -3.45 -8.25 14.79
C ALA A 541 -4.70 -7.75 14.04
N ASP A 542 -5.89 -8.00 14.59
CA ASP A 542 -7.16 -7.60 13.96
C ASP A 542 -7.27 -6.08 13.83
N ALA A 543 -6.78 -5.30 14.80
CA ALA A 543 -6.77 -3.85 14.74
C ALA A 543 -5.80 -3.33 13.67
N LEU A 544 -4.63 -3.96 13.52
CA LEU A 544 -3.69 -3.63 12.45
C LEU A 544 -4.28 -3.97 11.08
N ARG A 545 -4.87 -5.16 10.91
CA ARG A 545 -5.50 -5.58 9.65
C ARG A 545 -6.64 -4.63 9.25
N TRP A 546 -7.50 -4.27 10.20
CA TRP A 546 -8.55 -3.28 9.97
C TRP A 546 -8.00 -1.92 9.55
N PHE A 547 -6.98 -1.41 10.24
CA PHE A 547 -6.33 -0.16 9.89
C PHE A 547 -5.75 -0.16 8.47
N LEU A 548 -5.13 -1.29 8.07
CA LEU A 548 -4.49 -1.44 6.76
C LEU A 548 -5.50 -1.54 5.60
N LEU A 549 -6.72 -1.99 5.87
CA LEU A 549 -7.75 -2.21 4.85
C LEU A 549 -8.78 -1.10 4.81
N ASN A 550 -9.28 -0.65 5.97
CA ASN A 550 -10.38 0.31 6.05
C ASN A 550 -9.94 1.72 5.63
N GLY A 551 -10.65 2.30 4.66
CA GLY A 551 -10.39 3.64 4.14
C GLY A 551 -9.16 3.73 3.22
N THR A 552 -8.67 2.60 2.72
CA THR A 552 -7.64 2.55 1.67
C THR A 552 -8.30 2.36 0.29
N ALA A 553 -7.63 2.82 -0.75
CA ALA A 553 -8.06 2.60 -2.13
C ALA A 553 -6.90 1.98 -2.94
N PRO A 554 -7.20 1.10 -3.92
CA PRO A 554 -6.18 0.51 -4.77
C PRO A 554 -5.27 1.55 -5.43
N GLY A 555 -3.97 1.30 -5.40
CA GLY A 555 -2.95 2.16 -6.02
C GLY A 555 -2.73 3.53 -5.37
N GLN A 556 -3.26 3.78 -4.18
CA GLN A 556 -3.08 5.03 -3.45
C GLN A 556 -2.21 4.85 -2.21
N ASP A 557 -1.28 5.80 -2.01
CA ASP A 557 -0.47 5.84 -0.79
C ASP A 557 -1.34 6.12 0.44
N THR A 558 -0.98 5.53 1.56
CA THR A 558 -1.65 5.79 2.84
C THR A 558 -0.65 6.23 3.89
N ARG A 559 -1.14 6.98 4.90
CA ARG A 559 -0.32 7.47 6.01
C ARG A 559 -0.57 6.62 7.26
N TYR A 560 0.51 6.30 7.93
CA TYR A 560 0.42 5.76 9.28
C TYR A 560 -0.15 6.79 10.25
N ASP A 561 -1.24 6.43 10.94
CA ASP A 561 -1.92 7.29 11.91
C ASP A 561 -2.28 6.49 13.17
N PRO A 562 -1.59 6.73 14.29
CA PRO A 562 -1.89 6.05 15.56
C PRO A 562 -3.33 6.26 16.08
N LYS A 563 -3.98 7.38 15.70
CA LYS A 563 -5.38 7.65 16.10
C LYS A 563 -6.34 6.70 15.39
N LYS A 564 -6.07 6.38 14.12
CA LYS A 564 -6.86 5.39 13.38
C LYS A 564 -6.70 3.98 13.95
N LEU A 565 -5.52 3.62 14.45
CA LEU A 565 -5.30 2.34 15.15
C LEU A 565 -6.09 2.27 16.46
N SER A 566 -6.12 3.35 17.23
CA SER A 566 -6.97 3.43 18.44
C SER A 566 -8.45 3.33 18.09
N ALA A 567 -8.91 3.95 17.00
CA ALA A 567 -10.27 3.83 16.50
C ALA A 567 -10.59 2.39 16.05
N ALA A 568 -9.64 1.72 15.39
CA ALA A 568 -9.77 0.31 15.01
C ALA A 568 -9.97 -0.59 16.25
N TRP A 569 -9.15 -0.41 17.27
CA TRP A 569 -9.31 -1.13 18.53
C TRP A 569 -10.68 -0.85 19.20
N ASN A 570 -11.13 0.41 19.21
CA ASN A 570 -12.44 0.78 19.75
C ASN A 570 -13.58 0.09 19.00
N PHE A 571 -13.49 -0.02 17.67
CA PHE A 571 -14.49 -0.72 16.86
C PHE A 571 -14.54 -2.21 17.21
N ILE A 572 -13.39 -2.88 17.34
CA ILE A 572 -13.33 -4.28 17.80
C ILE A 572 -13.93 -4.43 19.18
N ASN A 573 -13.61 -3.51 20.11
CA ASN A 573 -14.18 -3.54 21.45
C ASN A 573 -15.71 -3.28 21.46
N LYS A 574 -16.22 -2.51 20.50
CA LYS A 574 -17.70 -2.34 20.31
C LYS A 574 -18.33 -3.66 19.87
N ILE A 575 -17.75 -4.36 18.87
CA ILE A 575 -18.21 -5.69 18.45
C ILE A 575 -18.16 -6.69 19.62
N TRP A 576 -17.08 -6.69 20.38
CA TRP A 576 -16.90 -7.52 21.56
C TRP A 576 -18.03 -7.31 22.59
N ASN A 577 -18.32 -6.06 22.92
CA ASN A 577 -19.37 -5.74 23.90
C ASN A 577 -20.77 -6.05 23.38
N ALA A 578 -21.03 -5.81 22.10
CA ALA A 578 -22.29 -6.19 21.45
C ALA A 578 -22.50 -7.73 21.49
N SER A 579 -21.46 -8.47 21.13
CA SER A 579 -21.48 -9.94 21.18
C SER A 579 -21.67 -10.44 22.61
N ARG A 580 -20.98 -9.84 23.60
CA ARG A 580 -21.15 -10.17 25.01
C ARG A 580 -22.58 -9.92 25.46
N PHE A 581 -23.19 -8.79 25.09
CA PHE A 581 -24.59 -8.49 25.39
C PHE A 581 -25.52 -9.55 24.80
N VAL A 582 -25.38 -9.91 23.54
CA VAL A 582 -26.20 -10.94 22.90
C VAL A 582 -26.06 -12.26 23.64
N ILE A 583 -24.82 -12.74 23.86
CA ILE A 583 -24.55 -14.04 24.51
C ILE A 583 -25.13 -14.11 25.93
N MET A 584 -25.04 -13.03 26.69
CA MET A 584 -25.59 -12.98 28.06
C MET A 584 -27.11 -13.00 28.13
N ASN A 585 -27.79 -12.59 27.06
CA ASN A 585 -29.23 -12.58 26.95
C ASN A 585 -29.81 -13.84 26.30
N LEU A 586 -28.97 -14.78 25.85
CA LEU A 586 -29.46 -16.06 25.30
C LEU A 586 -29.89 -17.02 26.43
N PRO A 587 -30.90 -17.86 26.19
CA PRO A 587 -31.26 -18.91 27.10
C PRO A 587 -30.15 -19.97 27.24
N ALA A 588 -30.11 -20.71 28.35
CA ALA A 588 -29.04 -21.68 28.62
C ALA A 588 -28.95 -22.81 27.57
N ASP A 589 -30.09 -23.15 26.96
CA ASP A 589 -30.28 -24.16 25.94
C ASP A 589 -30.37 -23.58 24.50
N ALA A 590 -29.87 -22.33 24.31
CA ALA A 590 -29.85 -21.68 22.99
C ALA A 590 -29.19 -22.58 21.95
N LYS A 591 -29.82 -22.67 20.79
CA LYS A 591 -29.34 -23.45 19.64
C LYS A 591 -28.40 -22.60 18.77
N PRO A 592 -27.58 -23.21 17.90
CA PRO A 592 -26.87 -22.49 16.84
C PRO A 592 -27.81 -21.63 16.00
N ALA A 593 -27.29 -20.52 15.49
CA ALA A 593 -28.03 -19.61 14.63
C ALA A 593 -28.69 -20.36 13.45
N HIS A 594 -29.99 -20.16 13.27
CA HIS A 594 -30.78 -20.72 12.16
C HIS A 594 -31.65 -19.64 11.53
N MET A 595 -32.09 -19.86 10.30
CA MET A 595 -32.93 -18.93 9.55
C MET A 595 -34.18 -18.60 10.35
N PRO A 596 -34.44 -17.32 10.66
CA PRO A 596 -35.58 -16.92 11.45
C PRO A 596 -36.89 -16.93 10.65
N ASP A 597 -38.03 -17.00 11.32
CA ASP A 597 -39.34 -16.97 10.71
C ASP A 597 -39.77 -15.52 10.40
N VAL A 598 -39.59 -15.10 9.15
CA VAL A 598 -39.88 -13.73 8.69
C VAL A 598 -41.35 -13.33 8.87
N SER A 599 -42.28 -14.31 8.98
CA SER A 599 -43.71 -14.00 9.15
C SER A 599 -44.03 -13.40 10.50
N LYS A 600 -43.11 -13.53 11.45
CA LYS A 600 -43.23 -13.02 12.82
C LYS A 600 -42.49 -11.70 13.04
N PHE A 601 -41.85 -11.14 12.00
CA PHE A 601 -41.03 -9.93 12.13
C PHE A 601 -41.91 -8.69 12.42
N ASP A 602 -41.53 -7.95 13.45
CA ASP A 602 -41.98 -6.57 13.65
C ASP A 602 -41.24 -5.57 12.76
N LEU A 603 -41.51 -4.28 12.88
CA LEU A 603 -40.86 -3.25 12.05
C LEU A 603 -39.37 -3.28 12.22
N SER A 604 -38.86 -3.37 13.45
CA SER A 604 -37.41 -3.34 13.71
C SER A 604 -36.70 -4.58 13.17
N ASP A 605 -37.36 -5.73 13.18
CA ASP A 605 -36.84 -6.96 12.58
C ASP A 605 -36.79 -6.84 11.07
N ARG A 606 -37.90 -6.45 10.42
CA ARG A 606 -37.93 -6.25 8.96
C ARG A 606 -36.84 -5.26 8.48
N TRP A 607 -36.66 -4.18 9.23
CA TRP A 607 -35.64 -3.17 8.94
C TRP A 607 -34.22 -3.74 9.05
N ILE A 608 -33.83 -4.32 10.19
CA ILE A 608 -32.44 -4.73 10.40
C ILE A 608 -32.03 -5.87 9.48
N PHE A 609 -32.96 -6.77 9.13
CA PHE A 609 -32.70 -7.86 8.19
C PHE A 609 -32.57 -7.36 6.75
N ASP A 610 -33.34 -6.35 6.33
CA ASP A 610 -33.15 -5.69 5.04
C ASP A 610 -31.79 -4.96 4.98
N ARG A 611 -31.42 -4.23 6.03
CA ARG A 611 -30.14 -3.55 6.15
C ARG A 611 -28.96 -4.53 6.10
N LEU A 612 -29.04 -5.64 6.83
CA LEU A 612 -28.02 -6.69 6.77
C LEU A 612 -27.93 -7.30 5.37
N ASN A 613 -29.04 -7.60 4.75
CA ASN A 613 -29.11 -8.16 3.40
C ASN A 613 -28.43 -7.23 2.37
N HIS A 614 -28.72 -5.93 2.45
CA HIS A 614 -28.04 -4.91 1.64
C HIS A 614 -26.54 -4.89 1.91
N THR A 615 -26.12 -4.85 3.18
CA THR A 615 -24.71 -4.83 3.58
C THR A 615 -23.95 -6.06 3.10
N VAL A 616 -24.54 -7.26 3.22
CA VAL A 616 -23.94 -8.50 2.70
C VAL A 616 -23.73 -8.43 1.19
N SER A 617 -24.74 -7.96 0.45
CA SER A 617 -24.63 -7.78 -1.00
C SER A 617 -23.51 -6.83 -1.39
N GLU A 618 -23.47 -5.66 -0.76
CA GLU A 618 -22.55 -4.60 -1.09
C GLU A 618 -21.11 -4.92 -0.69
N VAL A 619 -20.90 -5.47 0.51
CA VAL A 619 -19.56 -5.90 0.95
C VAL A 619 -19.02 -7.02 0.05
N THR A 620 -19.86 -7.97 -0.36
CA THR A 620 -19.48 -9.05 -1.27
C THR A 620 -19.04 -8.48 -2.63
N ARG A 621 -19.85 -7.60 -3.21
CA ARG A 621 -19.52 -6.92 -4.48
C ARG A 621 -18.19 -6.13 -4.38
N LEU A 622 -18.04 -5.35 -3.31
CA LEU A 622 -16.83 -4.54 -3.09
C LEU A 622 -15.57 -5.40 -2.88
N PHE A 623 -15.68 -6.55 -2.24
CA PHE A 623 -14.56 -7.50 -2.14
C PHE A 623 -14.19 -8.11 -3.49
N ASP A 624 -15.18 -8.47 -4.30
CA ASP A 624 -14.95 -8.99 -5.66
C ASP A 624 -14.32 -7.93 -6.58
N GLU A 625 -14.59 -6.64 -6.32
CA GLU A 625 -14.01 -5.49 -7.02
C GLU A 625 -12.71 -4.97 -6.36
N TYR A 626 -12.19 -5.64 -5.34
CA TYR A 626 -10.99 -5.24 -4.59
C TYR A 626 -11.08 -3.89 -3.87
N GLN A 627 -12.31 -3.41 -3.57
CA GLN A 627 -12.56 -2.13 -2.90
C GLN A 627 -12.66 -2.29 -1.36
N PHE A 628 -11.61 -2.77 -0.74
CA PHE A 628 -11.59 -3.15 0.70
C PHE A 628 -11.94 -2.00 1.64
N GLY A 629 -11.49 -0.79 1.32
CA GLY A 629 -11.76 0.38 2.15
C GLY A 629 -13.23 0.79 2.17
N GLU A 630 -13.93 0.62 1.06
CA GLU A 630 -15.37 0.87 0.96
C GLU A 630 -16.17 -0.26 1.60
N ALA A 631 -15.78 -1.51 1.38
CA ALA A 631 -16.36 -2.67 2.04
C ALA A 631 -16.29 -2.55 3.58
N GLY A 632 -15.13 -2.14 4.09
CA GLY A 632 -14.96 -1.88 5.53
C GLY A 632 -15.88 -0.79 6.06
N ARG A 633 -16.05 0.31 5.31
CA ARG A 633 -16.96 1.40 5.70
C ARG A 633 -18.42 0.94 5.73
N GLU A 634 -18.85 0.17 4.74
CA GLU A 634 -20.20 -0.36 4.68
C GLU A 634 -20.48 -1.29 5.86
N ALA A 635 -19.61 -2.24 6.12
CA ALA A 635 -19.71 -3.12 7.29
C ALA A 635 -19.71 -2.34 8.62
N TYR A 636 -18.84 -1.33 8.75
CA TYR A 636 -18.78 -0.47 9.92
C TYR A 636 -20.10 0.25 10.19
N ASN A 637 -20.69 0.85 9.14
CA ASN A 637 -21.93 1.60 9.27
C ASN A 637 -23.07 0.71 9.75
N PHE A 638 -23.22 -0.47 9.15
CA PHE A 638 -24.24 -1.44 9.59
C PHE A 638 -23.99 -1.88 11.05
N ILE A 639 -22.77 -2.32 11.37
CA ILE A 639 -22.47 -2.89 12.70
C ILE A 639 -22.60 -1.83 13.79
N TRP A 640 -22.00 -0.65 13.56
CA TRP A 640 -22.00 0.40 14.58
C TRP A 640 -23.33 1.11 14.70
N ASN A 641 -23.83 1.66 13.58
CA ASN A 641 -24.99 2.54 13.60
C ASN A 641 -26.31 1.76 13.65
N ASP A 642 -26.49 0.74 12.79
CA ASP A 642 -27.77 0.06 12.68
C ASP A 642 -27.92 -1.01 13.76
N PHE A 643 -26.94 -1.92 13.87
CA PHE A 643 -27.04 -3.03 14.82
C PHE A 643 -26.80 -2.59 16.28
N CYS A 644 -25.65 -1.96 16.57
CA CYS A 644 -25.26 -1.64 17.94
C CYS A 644 -26.02 -0.46 18.55
N ASP A 645 -26.22 0.63 17.78
CA ASP A 645 -26.82 1.86 18.32
C ASP A 645 -28.35 1.83 18.29
N TRP A 646 -28.95 1.01 17.40
CA TRP A 646 -30.40 0.94 17.29
C TRP A 646 -30.97 -0.44 17.59
N TYR A 647 -30.64 -1.47 16.81
CA TYR A 647 -31.35 -2.76 16.96
C TYR A 647 -31.15 -3.43 18.32
N ILE A 648 -29.93 -3.38 18.86
CA ILE A 648 -29.66 -3.86 20.24
C ILE A 648 -30.48 -3.05 21.26
N GLU A 649 -30.51 -1.73 21.14
CA GLU A 649 -31.24 -0.88 22.07
C GLU A 649 -32.76 -1.08 22.00
N ILE A 650 -33.31 -1.25 20.81
CA ILE A 650 -34.73 -1.59 20.59
C ILE A 650 -35.03 -2.98 21.18
N SER A 651 -34.17 -3.96 20.95
CA SER A 651 -34.35 -5.32 21.46
C SER A 651 -34.40 -5.39 22.99
N LYS A 652 -33.80 -4.44 23.72
CA LYS A 652 -33.87 -4.39 25.19
C LYS A 652 -35.29 -4.23 25.70
N VAL A 653 -36.19 -3.59 24.96
CA VAL A 653 -37.60 -3.44 25.36
C VAL A 653 -38.24 -4.84 25.51
N ALA A 654 -38.08 -5.69 24.50
CA ALA A 654 -38.59 -7.06 24.50
C ALA A 654 -37.82 -7.96 25.48
N LEU A 655 -36.50 -7.85 25.55
CA LEU A 655 -35.66 -8.69 26.43
C LEU A 655 -35.94 -8.46 27.94
N ASN A 656 -36.38 -7.25 28.31
CA ASN A 656 -36.72 -6.87 29.68
C ASN A 656 -38.24 -6.88 29.94
N GLY A 657 -39.07 -7.11 28.92
CA GLY A 657 -40.52 -7.21 29.02
C GLY A 657 -41.02 -8.58 29.53
N ASP A 658 -42.32 -8.67 29.69
CA ASP A 658 -43.02 -9.87 30.20
C ASP A 658 -43.52 -10.80 29.08
N ASP A 659 -43.39 -10.42 27.82
CA ASP A 659 -43.79 -11.22 26.66
C ASP A 659 -42.69 -12.21 26.29
N GLU A 660 -42.81 -13.44 26.77
CA GLU A 660 -41.81 -14.50 26.54
C GLU A 660 -41.71 -14.94 25.07
N GLU A 661 -42.77 -14.81 24.25
CA GLU A 661 -42.74 -15.13 22.81
C GLU A 661 -41.94 -14.07 22.05
N LEU A 662 -42.20 -12.81 22.32
CA LEU A 662 -41.47 -11.67 21.73
C LEU A 662 -39.99 -11.72 22.13
N LYS A 663 -39.71 -12.02 23.39
CA LYS A 663 -38.35 -12.18 23.95
C LYS A 663 -37.59 -13.30 23.24
N ALA A 664 -38.18 -14.49 23.13
CA ALA A 664 -37.56 -15.63 22.47
C ALA A 664 -37.25 -15.31 20.99
N ARG A 665 -38.18 -14.66 20.27
CA ARG A 665 -37.97 -14.22 18.89
C ARG A 665 -36.81 -13.25 18.77
N LYS A 666 -36.71 -12.24 19.64
CA LYS A 666 -35.60 -11.27 19.63
C LYS A 666 -34.26 -11.96 19.93
N GLN A 667 -34.21 -12.94 20.80
CA GLN A 667 -33.02 -13.74 21.07
C GLN A 667 -32.58 -14.54 19.83
N GLU A 668 -33.50 -15.19 19.12
CA GLU A 668 -33.23 -15.89 17.84
C GLU A 668 -32.72 -14.95 16.77
N ASN A 669 -33.32 -13.77 16.61
CA ASN A 669 -32.88 -12.78 15.64
C ASN A 669 -31.49 -12.22 15.98
N LEU A 670 -31.24 -11.90 17.25
CA LEU A 670 -29.94 -11.37 17.71
C LEU A 670 -28.80 -12.36 17.49
N ILE A 671 -28.98 -13.64 17.80
CA ILE A 671 -27.94 -14.66 17.58
C ILE A 671 -27.68 -14.85 16.08
N TRP A 672 -28.72 -14.86 15.25
CA TRP A 672 -28.56 -15.03 13.82
C TRP A 672 -27.84 -13.83 13.19
N ILE A 673 -28.25 -12.60 13.50
CA ILE A 673 -27.58 -11.39 12.99
C ILE A 673 -26.11 -11.35 13.45
N LEU A 674 -25.84 -11.68 14.70
CA LEU A 674 -24.48 -11.71 15.23
C LEU A 674 -23.63 -12.75 14.50
N ASP A 675 -24.15 -13.95 14.23
CA ASP A 675 -23.46 -14.98 13.45
C ASP A 675 -23.08 -14.45 12.06
N GLN A 676 -24.01 -13.78 11.37
CA GLN A 676 -23.75 -13.19 10.05
C GLN A 676 -22.72 -12.06 10.12
N ILE A 677 -22.78 -11.19 11.11
CA ILE A 677 -21.77 -10.14 11.34
C ILE A 677 -20.38 -10.75 11.54
N LEU A 678 -20.26 -11.76 12.37
CA LEU A 678 -18.97 -12.40 12.65
C LEU A 678 -18.39 -13.07 11.39
N ARG A 679 -19.24 -13.74 10.59
CA ARG A 679 -18.84 -14.35 9.31
C ARG A 679 -18.44 -13.28 8.29
N LEU A 680 -19.20 -12.18 8.19
CA LEU A 680 -18.91 -11.05 7.29
C LEU A 680 -17.54 -10.43 7.60
N MET A 681 -17.21 -10.30 8.90
CA MET A 681 -15.98 -9.66 9.36
C MET A 681 -14.76 -10.58 9.45
N HIS A 682 -14.97 -11.90 9.46
CA HIS A 682 -13.89 -12.87 9.65
C HIS A 682 -12.72 -12.73 8.65
N PRO A 683 -12.92 -12.45 7.37
CA PRO A 683 -11.81 -12.23 6.44
C PRO A 683 -10.87 -11.11 6.88
N ILE A 684 -11.38 -10.07 7.51
CA ILE A 684 -10.59 -8.91 7.97
C ILE A 684 -10.06 -9.10 9.38
N MET A 685 -10.92 -9.57 10.30
CA MET A 685 -10.65 -9.68 11.75
C MET A 685 -10.73 -11.13 12.25
N PRO A 686 -9.77 -11.99 11.85
CA PRO A 686 -9.90 -13.43 12.04
C PRO A 686 -9.87 -13.88 13.50
N PHE A 687 -9.11 -13.21 14.38
CA PHE A 687 -8.94 -13.67 15.77
C PHE A 687 -10.15 -13.38 16.63
N VAL A 688 -10.64 -12.15 16.64
CA VAL A 688 -11.77 -11.75 17.47
C VAL A 688 -13.05 -12.43 17.04
N THR A 689 -13.29 -12.53 15.72
CA THR A 689 -14.49 -13.19 15.19
C THR A 689 -14.51 -14.69 15.49
N GLU A 690 -13.38 -15.38 15.35
CA GLU A 690 -13.23 -16.76 15.75
C GLU A 690 -13.52 -16.95 17.25
N LYS A 691 -12.93 -16.10 18.11
CA LYS A 691 -13.13 -16.17 19.56
C LYS A 691 -14.58 -15.95 19.95
N LEU A 692 -15.24 -14.97 19.38
CA LEU A 692 -16.64 -14.65 19.64
C LEU A 692 -17.58 -15.76 19.16
N TRP A 693 -17.35 -16.26 17.92
CA TRP A 693 -18.13 -17.32 17.32
C TRP A 693 -18.06 -18.63 18.11
N LEU A 694 -16.86 -19.01 18.56
CA LEU A 694 -16.65 -20.18 19.42
C LEU A 694 -17.23 -20.01 20.84
N SER A 695 -17.56 -18.77 21.26
CA SER A 695 -18.14 -18.48 22.58
C SER A 695 -19.67 -18.54 22.59
N MET A 696 -20.31 -18.52 21.42
CA MET A 696 -21.76 -18.65 21.24
C MET A 696 -22.12 -20.04 20.73
N PRO A 697 -23.41 -20.45 20.78
CA PRO A 697 -23.84 -21.67 20.10
C PRO A 697 -23.55 -21.64 18.61
N HIS A 698 -22.83 -22.63 18.08
CA HIS A 698 -22.37 -22.69 16.69
C HIS A 698 -22.29 -24.14 16.19
N GLU A 699 -22.26 -24.31 14.87
CA GLU A 699 -21.98 -25.57 14.18
C GLU A 699 -20.63 -25.50 13.44
N GLY A 700 -19.84 -26.58 13.53
CA GLY A 700 -18.55 -26.67 12.87
C GLY A 700 -17.36 -26.40 13.78
N LYS A 701 -16.13 -26.51 13.25
CA LYS A 701 -14.88 -26.43 13.99
C LYS A 701 -14.36 -25.00 14.15
N SER A 702 -14.58 -24.20 13.12
CA SER A 702 -14.03 -22.86 12.99
C SER A 702 -14.90 -22.03 12.03
N ILE A 703 -15.06 -20.76 12.35
CA ILE A 703 -15.74 -19.80 11.47
C ILE A 703 -15.01 -19.65 10.11
N MET A 704 -13.70 -19.92 10.06
CA MET A 704 -12.87 -19.85 8.85
C MET A 704 -13.38 -20.74 7.71
N VAL A 705 -14.05 -21.85 8.05
CA VAL A 705 -14.62 -22.82 7.09
C VAL A 705 -16.15 -22.84 7.12
N ALA A 706 -16.78 -21.91 7.84
CA ALA A 706 -18.21 -21.67 7.77
C ALA A 706 -18.55 -20.92 6.47
N GLU A 707 -19.79 -21.07 5.99
CA GLU A 707 -20.26 -20.39 4.80
C GLU A 707 -20.27 -18.86 4.99
N TYR A 708 -19.81 -18.13 3.96
CA TYR A 708 -19.90 -16.66 3.95
C TYR A 708 -21.36 -16.24 3.84
N PRO A 709 -21.78 -15.11 4.47
CA PRO A 709 -23.14 -14.63 4.38
C PRO A 709 -23.63 -14.47 2.94
N THR A 710 -24.88 -14.83 2.70
CA THR A 710 -25.55 -14.66 1.42
C THR A 710 -26.82 -13.84 1.58
N THR A 711 -27.28 -13.24 0.48
CA THR A 711 -28.54 -12.47 0.47
C THR A 711 -29.75 -13.40 0.41
N HIS A 712 -30.84 -12.99 1.06
CA HIS A 712 -32.09 -13.70 1.10
C HIS A 712 -33.23 -12.79 0.63
N LYS A 713 -33.96 -13.19 -0.41
CA LYS A 713 -35.01 -12.38 -1.00
C LYS A 713 -36.16 -12.06 -0.02
N GLU A 714 -36.42 -12.95 0.91
CA GLU A 714 -37.44 -12.81 1.96
C GLU A 714 -37.14 -11.69 2.98
N PHE A 715 -35.91 -11.18 3.01
CA PHE A 715 -35.51 -10.07 3.89
C PHE A 715 -35.68 -8.69 3.22
N GLU A 716 -35.90 -8.64 1.91
CA GLU A 716 -36.06 -7.36 1.20
C GLU A 716 -37.33 -6.64 1.65
N ASN A 717 -37.21 -5.46 2.25
CA ASN A 717 -38.33 -4.67 2.74
C ASN A 717 -38.01 -3.16 2.76
N LYS A 718 -38.02 -2.52 1.61
CA LYS A 718 -37.75 -1.09 1.46
C LYS A 718 -38.70 -0.19 2.27
N GLN A 719 -39.97 -0.64 2.53
CA GLN A 719 -40.90 0.13 3.33
C GLN A 719 -40.43 0.17 4.79
N ALA A 720 -39.99 -0.96 5.34
CA ALA A 720 -39.47 -1.01 6.70
C ALA A 720 -38.22 -0.11 6.89
N ASP A 721 -37.33 0.01 5.88
CA ASP A 721 -36.20 0.94 5.93
C ASP A 721 -36.69 2.41 6.02
N SER A 722 -37.70 2.79 5.23
CA SER A 722 -38.30 4.11 5.25
C SER A 722 -39.00 4.43 6.58
N ASP A 723 -39.80 3.48 7.08
CA ASP A 723 -40.58 3.65 8.30
C ASP A 723 -39.65 3.74 9.53
N MET A 724 -38.63 2.90 9.57
CA MET A 724 -37.66 2.92 10.67
C MET A 724 -36.78 4.17 10.63
N ALA A 725 -36.39 4.66 9.45
CA ALA A 725 -35.65 5.91 9.31
C ALA A 725 -36.49 7.10 9.87
N PHE A 726 -37.81 7.14 9.59
CA PHE A 726 -38.69 8.15 10.13
C PHE A 726 -38.77 8.12 11.66
N LEU A 727 -38.95 6.92 12.24
CA LEU A 727 -38.98 6.74 13.69
C LEU A 727 -37.66 7.16 14.36
N ILE A 728 -36.50 6.78 13.76
CA ILE A 728 -35.16 7.14 14.24
C ILE A 728 -34.97 8.65 14.23
N GLU A 729 -35.41 9.35 13.17
CA GLU A 729 -35.27 10.80 13.08
C GLU A 729 -36.12 11.51 14.14
N ILE A 730 -37.34 11.04 14.43
CA ILE A 730 -38.15 11.56 15.53
C ILE A 730 -37.40 11.40 16.88
N ILE A 731 -36.89 10.20 17.16
CA ILE A 731 -36.20 9.92 18.40
C ILE A 731 -34.95 10.81 18.55
N LYS A 732 -34.18 10.96 17.48
CA LYS A 732 -32.99 11.85 17.44
C LYS A 732 -33.38 13.31 17.67
N ALA A 733 -34.41 13.79 17.03
CA ALA A 733 -34.87 15.17 17.15
C ALA A 733 -35.28 15.52 18.59
N VAL A 734 -36.06 14.68 19.24
CA VAL A 734 -36.44 14.88 20.65
C VAL A 734 -35.21 14.79 21.58
N ARG A 735 -34.31 13.85 21.36
CA ARG A 735 -33.06 13.74 22.15
C ARG A 735 -32.16 14.97 21.99
N ASN A 736 -32.06 15.51 20.77
CA ASN A 736 -31.31 16.74 20.52
C ASN A 736 -31.96 17.94 21.23
N ILE A 737 -33.27 18.07 21.19
CA ILE A 737 -34.00 19.12 21.94
C ILE A 737 -33.65 19.02 23.43
N ARG A 738 -33.68 17.81 24.04
CA ARG A 738 -33.32 17.62 25.44
C ARG A 738 -31.88 18.02 25.72
N MET A 739 -30.92 17.67 24.85
CA MET A 739 -29.51 18.02 25.01
C MET A 739 -29.25 19.52 24.94
N GLU A 740 -29.92 20.22 24.02
CA GLU A 740 -29.80 21.68 23.87
C GLU A 740 -30.20 22.46 25.14
N VAL A 741 -31.13 21.94 25.90
CA VAL A 741 -31.62 22.56 27.12
C VAL A 741 -31.11 21.91 28.41
N ASN A 742 -30.19 20.92 28.29
CA ASN A 742 -29.66 20.12 29.39
C ASN A 742 -30.75 19.40 30.21
N ALA A 743 -31.84 18.96 29.58
CA ALA A 743 -32.90 18.20 30.20
C ALA A 743 -32.49 16.72 30.36
N PRO A 744 -32.81 16.04 31.47
CA PRO A 744 -32.56 14.61 31.63
C PRO A 744 -33.28 13.80 30.57
N MET A 745 -32.61 12.75 30.01
CA MET A 745 -33.25 11.87 29.01
C MET A 745 -34.43 11.08 29.56
N SER A 746 -34.49 10.85 30.85
CA SER A 746 -35.54 10.12 31.56
C SER A 746 -36.73 10.97 32.04
N SER A 747 -36.69 12.31 31.85
CA SER A 747 -37.80 13.16 32.26
C SER A 747 -39.01 12.92 31.34
N GLN A 748 -40.22 12.84 31.93
CA GLN A 748 -41.45 12.81 31.18
C GLN A 748 -41.81 14.20 30.69
N ILE A 749 -42.08 14.34 29.38
CA ILE A 749 -42.39 15.59 28.71
C ILE A 749 -43.54 15.43 27.73
N ASP A 750 -44.27 16.49 27.49
CA ASP A 750 -45.28 16.53 26.43
C ASP A 750 -44.56 16.65 25.06
N ILE A 751 -44.96 15.81 24.12
CA ILE A 751 -44.38 15.78 22.77
C ILE A 751 -45.53 15.90 21.78
N MET A 752 -45.43 16.87 20.89
CA MET A 752 -46.39 17.11 19.82
C MET A 752 -45.69 16.90 18.47
N ILE A 753 -46.27 16.03 17.63
CA ILE A 753 -45.71 15.68 16.31
C ILE A 753 -46.79 16.04 15.27
N GLN A 754 -46.52 17.08 14.51
CA GLN A 754 -47.34 17.44 13.34
C GLN A 754 -46.79 16.68 12.13
N LEU A 755 -47.62 15.87 11.49
CA LEU A 755 -47.26 15.08 10.33
C LEU A 755 -47.54 15.85 9.04
N ASP A 756 -46.62 15.81 8.10
CA ASP A 756 -46.81 16.33 6.73
C ASP A 756 -47.67 15.36 5.90
N ASP A 757 -47.68 14.06 6.23
CA ASP A 757 -48.50 13.04 5.64
C ASP A 757 -49.08 12.13 6.76
N GLU A 758 -50.43 12.08 6.83
CA GLU A 758 -51.15 11.22 7.78
C GLU A 758 -50.81 9.72 7.61
N ALA A 759 -50.35 9.32 6.41
CA ALA A 759 -49.89 7.96 6.17
C ALA A 759 -48.75 7.53 7.16
N ASN A 760 -47.91 8.45 7.64
CA ASN A 760 -46.86 8.17 8.58
C ASN A 760 -47.35 7.91 10.04
N LYS A 761 -48.66 8.15 10.32
CA LYS A 761 -49.19 7.95 11.67
C LYS A 761 -49.13 6.48 12.10
N HIS A 762 -49.33 5.53 11.18
CA HIS A 762 -49.28 4.11 11.45
C HIS A 762 -47.91 3.71 12.02
N VAL A 763 -46.80 4.34 11.59
CA VAL A 763 -45.45 4.03 12.09
C VAL A 763 -45.34 4.30 13.59
N LEU A 764 -45.95 5.38 14.07
CA LEU A 764 -45.96 5.74 15.48
C LEU A 764 -46.96 4.89 16.28
N ASP A 765 -48.13 4.64 15.74
CA ASP A 765 -49.22 3.88 16.40
C ASP A 765 -48.81 2.38 16.56
N GLU A 766 -48.24 1.78 15.53
CA GLU A 766 -47.80 0.38 15.55
C GLU A 766 -46.53 0.15 16.38
N ASN A 767 -45.74 1.19 16.64
CA ASN A 767 -44.48 1.12 17.40
C ASN A 767 -44.50 2.01 18.66
N ALA A 768 -45.67 2.14 19.28
CA ALA A 768 -45.89 2.94 20.46
C ALA A 768 -44.92 2.59 21.61
N ASP A 769 -44.60 1.30 21.80
CA ASP A 769 -43.67 0.82 22.83
C ASP A 769 -42.26 1.38 22.66
N TYR A 770 -41.79 1.54 21.40
CA TYR A 770 -40.51 2.16 21.11
C TYR A 770 -40.53 3.66 21.38
N VAL A 771 -41.60 4.33 20.95
CA VAL A 771 -41.82 5.76 21.20
C VAL A 771 -41.80 6.02 22.70
N GLU A 772 -42.58 5.26 23.47
CA GLU A 772 -42.65 5.39 24.91
C GLU A 772 -41.28 5.14 25.62
N ASN A 773 -40.59 4.08 25.22
CA ASN A 773 -39.29 3.71 25.83
C ASN A 773 -38.15 4.71 25.49
N PHE A 774 -38.15 5.26 24.29
CA PHE A 774 -37.04 6.16 23.87
C PHE A 774 -37.31 7.63 24.10
N LEU A 775 -38.60 8.06 24.13
CA LEU A 775 -39.00 9.44 24.24
C LEU A 775 -39.51 9.80 25.64
N HIS A 776 -40.00 8.81 26.40
CA HIS A 776 -40.62 9.02 27.71
C HIS A 776 -41.68 10.17 27.65
N PRO A 777 -42.67 10.11 26.76
CA PRO A 777 -43.70 11.14 26.69
C PRO A 777 -44.56 11.11 27.96
N LYS A 778 -44.93 12.28 28.49
CA LYS A 778 -45.98 12.42 29.50
C LYS A 778 -47.34 12.40 28.76
N GLU A 779 -47.42 13.12 27.67
CA GLU A 779 -48.48 13.07 26.68
C GLU A 779 -47.89 13.13 25.26
N LEU A 780 -48.36 12.31 24.34
CA LEU A 780 -47.97 12.29 22.93
C LEU A 780 -49.14 12.70 22.06
N THR A 781 -49.07 13.84 21.39
CA THR A 781 -50.04 14.31 20.46
C THR A 781 -49.54 14.17 19.03
N VAL A 782 -50.25 13.41 18.17
CA VAL A 782 -49.90 13.22 16.76
C VAL A 782 -51.07 13.64 15.88
N ALA A 783 -50.88 14.67 15.04
CA ALA A 783 -51.96 15.17 14.17
C ALA A 783 -51.36 15.83 12.90
N ALA A 784 -52.21 16.02 11.87
CA ALA A 784 -51.82 16.72 10.64
C ALA A 784 -51.68 18.24 10.84
N GLU A 785 -52.47 18.82 11.77
CA GLU A 785 -52.34 20.24 12.14
C GLU A 785 -52.25 20.35 13.67
N ILE A 786 -51.26 21.08 14.14
CA ILE A 786 -51.03 21.32 15.58
C ILE A 786 -50.85 22.82 15.79
N GLU A 787 -51.61 23.41 16.72
CA GLU A 787 -51.31 24.75 17.17
C GLU A 787 -50.06 24.74 18.03
N ALA A 788 -48.94 25.25 17.47
CA ALA A 788 -47.68 25.24 18.16
C ALA A 788 -47.72 26.02 19.49
N PRO A 789 -47.27 25.47 20.62
CA PRO A 789 -47.21 26.19 21.89
C PRO A 789 -46.33 27.44 21.76
N LYS A 790 -46.77 28.54 22.37
CA LYS A 790 -46.04 29.85 22.31
C LYS A 790 -44.59 29.72 22.74
N LEU A 791 -44.30 28.84 23.69
CA LEU A 791 -42.95 28.55 24.21
C LEU A 791 -42.66 27.07 23.97
N ALA A 792 -42.22 26.71 22.76
CA ALA A 792 -41.76 25.36 22.43
C ALA A 792 -40.40 25.36 21.73
N LYS A 793 -39.62 24.34 21.98
CA LYS A 793 -38.53 23.96 21.09
C LYS A 793 -39.12 23.19 19.92
N THR A 794 -38.69 23.56 18.72
CA THR A 794 -39.17 22.96 17.48
C THR A 794 -38.02 22.27 16.76
N ALA A 795 -38.27 21.07 16.26
CA ALA A 795 -37.40 20.41 15.29
C ALA A 795 -38.20 20.08 14.02
N VAL A 796 -37.65 20.31 12.86
CA VAL A 796 -38.19 19.94 11.56
C VAL A 796 -37.38 18.79 11.01
N ILE A 797 -38.06 17.70 10.68
CA ILE A 797 -37.48 16.50 10.05
C ILE A 797 -38.26 16.21 8.75
N PRO A 798 -37.73 15.38 7.87
CA PRO A 798 -38.50 14.94 6.71
C PRO A 798 -39.79 14.23 7.15
N GLY A 799 -40.92 14.76 6.75
CA GLY A 799 -42.26 14.20 7.03
C GLY A 799 -42.92 14.63 8.34
N ALA A 800 -42.26 15.45 9.20
CA ALA A 800 -42.90 15.93 10.44
C ALA A 800 -42.25 17.19 11.05
N GLN A 801 -43.03 17.90 11.85
CA GLN A 801 -42.57 18.93 12.77
C GLN A 801 -42.83 18.47 14.20
N ILE A 802 -41.83 18.66 15.07
CA ILE A 802 -41.87 18.20 16.47
C ILE A 802 -41.80 19.42 17.36
N PHE A 803 -42.76 19.54 18.28
CA PHE A 803 -42.82 20.61 19.28
C PHE A 803 -42.74 20.02 20.67
N VAL A 804 -41.84 20.58 21.52
CA VAL A 804 -41.69 20.20 22.91
C VAL A 804 -41.83 21.47 23.77
N PRO A 805 -42.84 21.59 24.64
CA PRO A 805 -43.00 22.77 25.49
C PRO A 805 -41.76 23.00 26.38
N LEU A 806 -41.25 24.23 26.38
CA LEU A 806 -40.08 24.61 27.19
C LEU A 806 -40.37 24.51 28.69
N THR A 807 -41.59 24.73 29.13
CA THR A 807 -42.02 24.63 30.53
C THR A 807 -41.85 23.22 31.11
N GLU A 808 -41.82 22.21 30.27
CA GLU A 808 -41.57 20.78 30.67
C GLU A 808 -40.05 20.42 30.69
N LEU A 809 -39.23 21.21 29.98
CA LEU A 809 -37.81 20.89 29.79
C LEU A 809 -36.88 21.61 30.76
N VAL A 810 -37.25 22.81 31.25
CA VAL A 810 -36.39 23.64 32.06
C VAL A 810 -37.13 24.22 33.26
N ASN A 811 -36.42 24.49 34.33
CA ASN A 811 -36.94 25.30 35.41
C ASN A 811 -37.12 26.73 34.88
N VAL A 812 -38.37 27.19 34.76
CA VAL A 812 -38.74 28.50 34.20
C VAL A 812 -38.04 29.64 34.96
N ASP A 813 -37.84 29.53 36.28
CA ASP A 813 -37.15 30.52 37.08
C ASP A 813 -35.66 30.63 36.74
N ASP A 814 -34.97 29.49 36.53
CA ASP A 814 -33.56 29.46 36.13
C ASP A 814 -33.34 29.98 34.70
N GLU A 815 -34.28 29.68 33.79
CA GLU A 815 -34.18 30.16 32.41
C GLU A 815 -34.51 31.64 32.32
N LEU A 816 -35.47 32.14 33.10
CA LEU A 816 -35.78 33.56 33.25
C LEU A 816 -34.54 34.32 33.75
N ALA A 817 -33.87 33.79 34.77
CA ALA A 817 -32.65 34.43 35.32
C ALA A 817 -31.50 34.45 34.26
N LYS A 818 -31.39 33.44 33.41
CA LYS A 818 -30.40 33.43 32.32
C LYS A 818 -30.74 34.43 31.24
N MET A 819 -32.03 34.51 30.85
CA MET A 819 -32.47 35.44 29.83
C MET A 819 -32.38 36.89 30.30
N GLU A 820 -32.69 37.18 31.57
CA GLU A 820 -32.53 38.52 32.16
C GLU A 820 -31.04 38.92 32.24
N LYS A 821 -30.15 37.97 32.45
CA LYS A 821 -28.70 38.23 32.41
C LYS A 821 -28.22 38.51 30.99
N GLU A 822 -28.77 37.78 30.00
CA GLU A 822 -28.46 37.98 28.58
C GLU A 822 -29.06 39.33 28.06
N GLU A 823 -30.30 39.67 28.48
CA GLU A 823 -30.89 40.98 28.21
C GLU A 823 -29.93 42.09 28.65
N LYS A 824 -29.47 42.03 29.92
CA LYS A 824 -28.57 43.01 30.45
C LYS A 824 -27.23 43.08 29.69
N ARG A 825 -26.71 41.93 29.27
CA ARG A 825 -25.49 41.86 28.45
C ARG A 825 -25.69 42.56 27.10
N LEU A 826 -26.82 42.28 26.43
CA LEU A 826 -27.14 42.88 25.14
C LEU A 826 -27.44 44.39 25.26
N GLU A 827 -28.11 44.82 26.33
CA GLU A 827 -28.31 46.24 26.64
C GLU A 827 -26.97 46.97 26.79
N ASP A 828 -26.03 46.37 27.52
CA ASP A 828 -24.69 46.92 27.68
C ASP A 828 -23.92 47.03 26.35
N GLU A 829 -24.07 46.04 25.45
CA GLU A 829 -23.44 46.07 24.12
C GLU A 829 -24.09 47.12 23.20
N VAL A 830 -25.43 47.21 23.18
CA VAL A 830 -26.14 48.29 22.46
C VAL A 830 -25.67 49.63 22.94
N GLN A 831 -25.63 49.85 24.27
CA GLN A 831 -25.21 51.10 24.87
C GLN A 831 -23.72 51.43 24.55
N ARG A 832 -22.87 50.43 24.47
CA ARG A 832 -21.46 50.62 24.04
C ARG A 832 -21.38 51.06 22.59
N ALA A 833 -22.12 50.40 21.72
CA ALA A 833 -22.17 50.76 20.31
C ALA A 833 -22.75 52.18 20.11
N GLU A 834 -23.79 52.53 20.85
CA GLU A 834 -24.39 53.89 20.85
C GLU A 834 -23.38 54.95 21.30
N LYS A 835 -22.71 54.72 22.42
CA LYS A 835 -21.70 55.68 22.93
C LYS A 835 -20.56 55.86 21.91
N LYS A 836 -20.20 54.78 21.22
CA LYS A 836 -19.13 54.86 20.23
C LYS A 836 -19.58 55.56 18.97
N LEU A 837 -20.83 55.38 18.54
CA LEU A 837 -21.42 56.08 17.38
C LEU A 837 -21.80 57.51 17.69
N ALA A 838 -22.06 57.87 18.96
CA ALA A 838 -22.29 59.25 19.41
C ALA A 838 -20.99 60.06 19.56
N ASN A 839 -19.85 59.40 19.59
CA ASN A 839 -18.53 60.06 19.68
C ASN A 839 -18.17 60.68 18.34
N LYS A 840 -18.35 62.02 18.21
CA LYS A 840 -17.99 62.78 16.99
C LYS A 840 -16.54 62.57 16.57
N GLY A 841 -15.60 62.40 17.50
CA GLY A 841 -14.21 62.09 17.18
C GLY A 841 -13.98 60.72 16.52
N PHE A 842 -14.85 59.75 16.78
CA PHE A 842 -14.85 58.47 16.10
C PHE A 842 -15.52 58.55 14.73
N VAL A 843 -16.72 59.12 14.66
CA VAL A 843 -17.53 59.17 13.43
C VAL A 843 -16.89 60.01 12.34
N ASP A 844 -16.25 61.13 12.69
CA ASP A 844 -15.66 62.09 11.76
C ASP A 844 -14.23 61.69 11.30
N HIS A 845 -13.55 60.78 12.00
CA HIS A 845 -12.16 60.42 11.72
C HIS A 845 -11.94 58.93 11.39
N ALA A 846 -12.90 58.05 11.63
CA ALA A 846 -12.77 56.62 11.28
C ALA A 846 -13.19 56.37 9.80
N PRO A 847 -12.60 55.40 9.13
CA PRO A 847 -13.04 55.01 7.78
C PRO A 847 -14.55 54.65 7.76
N GLU A 848 -15.25 55.06 6.74
CA GLU A 848 -16.71 54.85 6.59
C GLU A 848 -17.11 53.38 6.77
N ALA A 849 -16.31 52.45 6.25
CA ALA A 849 -16.51 51.00 6.43
C ALA A 849 -16.50 50.54 7.89
N VAL A 850 -15.71 51.21 8.76
CA VAL A 850 -15.62 50.90 10.20
C VAL A 850 -16.84 51.45 10.93
N VAL A 851 -17.31 52.65 10.55
CA VAL A 851 -18.53 53.23 11.10
C VAL A 851 -19.77 52.44 10.72
N ASN A 852 -19.85 52.01 9.46
CA ASN A 852 -20.95 51.16 8.96
C ASN A 852 -20.98 49.77 9.64
N LYS A 853 -19.81 49.15 9.85
CA LYS A 853 -19.70 47.91 10.61
C LYS A 853 -20.17 48.03 12.06
N GLU A 854 -19.95 49.16 12.69
CA GLU A 854 -20.44 49.41 14.05
C GLU A 854 -21.95 49.67 14.09
N LYS A 855 -22.51 50.30 13.05
CA LYS A 855 -23.97 50.44 12.90
C LYS A 855 -24.67 49.08 12.66
N GLU A 856 -24.06 48.21 11.82
CA GLU A 856 -24.56 46.86 11.61
C GLU A 856 -24.55 46.03 12.89
N LYS A 857 -23.48 46.11 13.68
CA LYS A 857 -23.39 45.44 14.98
C LYS A 857 -24.45 45.96 15.96
N LYS A 858 -24.70 47.26 15.99
CA LYS A 858 -25.75 47.85 16.84
C LYS A 858 -27.11 47.28 16.44
N ALA A 859 -27.44 47.29 15.15
CA ALA A 859 -28.71 46.77 14.66
C ALA A 859 -28.92 45.26 14.94
N ASP A 860 -27.81 44.50 14.87
CA ASP A 860 -27.82 43.08 15.21
C ASP A 860 -28.07 42.84 16.70
N TYR A 861 -27.38 43.61 17.60
CA TYR A 861 -27.65 43.54 19.03
C TYR A 861 -29.04 44.01 19.43
N GLU A 862 -29.58 45.07 18.79
CA GLU A 862 -30.94 45.51 18.99
C GLU A 862 -32.00 44.46 18.57
N SER A 863 -31.74 43.77 17.48
CA SER A 863 -32.59 42.66 17.02
C SER A 863 -32.57 41.47 18.00
N GLN A 864 -31.35 41.10 18.46
CA GLN A 864 -31.17 40.02 19.46
C GLN A 864 -31.85 40.42 20.79
N LEU A 865 -31.72 41.69 21.24
CA LEU A 865 -32.30 42.21 22.46
C LEU A 865 -33.84 42.16 22.40
N ALA A 866 -34.44 42.53 21.25
CA ALA A 866 -35.87 42.46 21.03
C ALA A 866 -36.39 41.01 21.14
N GLY A 867 -35.67 40.04 20.52
CA GLY A 867 -36.03 38.64 20.62
C GLY A 867 -35.90 38.09 22.05
N VAL A 868 -34.83 38.50 22.81
CA VAL A 868 -34.69 38.09 24.21
C VAL A 868 -35.79 38.64 25.08
N ARG A 869 -36.21 39.90 24.87
CA ARG A 869 -37.32 40.52 25.61
C ARG A 869 -38.65 39.88 25.37
N GLU A 870 -38.95 39.57 24.10
CA GLU A 870 -40.14 38.80 23.73
C GLU A 870 -40.18 37.46 24.47
N ARG A 871 -39.06 36.77 24.49
CA ARG A 871 -38.92 35.47 25.14
C ARG A 871 -39.03 35.55 26.67
N ILE A 872 -38.51 36.62 27.30
CA ILE A 872 -38.72 36.88 28.74
C ILE A 872 -40.17 37.12 29.05
N GLN A 873 -40.88 37.85 28.16
CA GLN A 873 -42.29 38.12 28.36
C GLN A 873 -43.12 36.85 28.26
N ASP A 874 -42.83 36.03 27.25
CA ASP A 874 -43.51 34.75 27.07
C ASP A 874 -43.28 33.79 28.24
N LEU A 875 -42.01 33.73 28.78
CA LEU A 875 -41.71 32.96 29.98
C LEU A 875 -42.46 33.47 31.24
N LYS A 876 -42.64 34.76 31.38
CA LYS A 876 -43.42 35.37 32.47
C LYS A 876 -44.94 35.14 32.36
N GLU A 877 -45.49 35.05 31.12
CA GLU A 877 -46.86 34.77 30.87
C GLU A 877 -47.21 33.27 31.04
N SER A 878 -46.21 32.40 30.90
CA SER A 878 -46.34 30.95 31.06
C SER A 878 -46.23 30.49 32.52
N LYS A 879 -45.84 31.35 33.42
CA LYS A 879 -45.75 31.10 34.87
C LYS A 879 -47.08 31.40 35.58
#